data_b090758489f2889ec5e63fcb19129c38
#
_entry.id   b090758489f2889ec5e63fcb19129c38
#
_cell.length_a   1.000
_cell.length_b   1.000
_cell.length_c   1.000
_cell.angle_alpha   90.00
_cell.angle_beta   90.00
_cell.angle_gamma   90.00
#
_symmetry.space_group_name_H-M   'P 1'
#
loop_
_entity.id
_entity.type
_entity.pdbx_description
1 polymer ?
#
loop_
_entity_poly.entity_id
_entity_poly.type
_entity_poly.pdbx_seq_one_letter_code
_entity_poly.pdbx_strand_id
1 'polypeptide(L)'
;MDSGRPAEAEAVRGAAATWADGASVHLVGRERELREFEDFLDAPDGPGMLFVHGERGAGRSAFAQAAAERLRARDHMVLPLVCVRGDQDRPLLLALRAVAAVREHRSLAGRPDPDAEVLSAAEAGERAALTDALLSAAEAGERAAFADALLSALAQAAPVAVVVDDAQYADAASLNVLGYIATQRPQEARLVITSVRHTSEAGDSASRRRRDQAVGLLTELGAARKIILPRLTRPQIAEMVARRSQAVPDPALVERVLGLTRGIPAAADALLTGWSRRNTVRIADGHAFLAASAPVPVLPDEDRFIRALHELGEPCWTTAAALSVLWPLGRTAMTLVAGTTGLSGPEVADGVRRLIEAGLLDALPGEDGGGPRGWTFRSPLVEHAIRGRLGPLERGRMSAAAVEALWAARDNADAAAAPHRPAVLVEEADAETYLPDRIADAGVLIDRDRAVAELTAAAEALHPDPEDRGMLRWFRAALRLIEEPAARELALLRCVKAAWVVGEHPTAGKAAEAILRDPSDVLPGQELQEVASLQVVAAAAGKDWTQLSRMGSAEWWDRLPLPPEAAVPARALALCLAEQWQEVLDLLSRTEAVWRTNPHARLIPELAQAVAHMAQGRTDVLARNLDVPPEPGLPPETLYSITAGYALQLLGAADLSGAMALLKDRAMPPEALPPGTRFLLLQLQGRWDDALALARFMVAKDQTFTAPPQHHLFAAGMAAILVARGKPVGAARLIAGERGNRNGPLEVFLDVADAEVLRAMGRPDAADHTLRRGLREADARGYVYGTDELAAALVTVRAETGRADAAATCLWRLDELARRTGSGRTRLLYLLASARVRAKGSDAAREMLHEAVDLARSRGQPFETAVTLSAAAGEAGPPELLHEAYELYGETGSVLRRFHTRAEMREAGLTVPRRKQATAENEQLLATLITEGLTNRQIATVLRLSEDAVANRLSRLFARTGLRSRTEVVSAMLTGNPLTTPDR
;
A
#
# COMPACT_ATOMS: atom_id res chain seq x y z
N MET A 1 -40.00 -31.24 5.46
CA MET A 1 -39.62 -30.46 6.64
C MET A 1 -38.83 -31.36 7.58
N ASP A 2 -37.56 -31.63 7.32
CA ASP A 2 -36.64 -32.23 8.32
C ASP A 2 -35.16 -32.35 7.81
N SER A 3 -34.70 -31.41 6.98
CA SER A 3 -33.34 -31.43 6.43
C SER A 3 -32.38 -30.38 7.04
N GLY A 4 -32.83 -29.60 8.05
CA GLY A 4 -32.04 -28.57 8.69
C GLY A 4 -31.23 -28.96 9.93
N ARG A 5 -31.56 -30.07 10.56
CA ARG A 5 -31.01 -30.48 11.86
C ARG A 5 -29.53 -30.91 11.90
N PRO A 6 -28.93 -31.51 10.83
CA PRO A 6 -27.49 -31.85 10.85
C PRO A 6 -26.55 -30.67 10.73
N ALA A 7 -26.90 -29.66 9.91
CA ALA A 7 -26.05 -28.51 9.66
C ALA A 7 -25.93 -27.56 10.87
N GLU A 8 -27.00 -27.38 11.65
CA GLU A 8 -26.98 -26.55 12.86
C GLU A 8 -26.13 -27.17 14.00
N ALA A 9 -26.20 -28.48 14.16
CA ALA A 9 -25.38 -29.20 15.14
C ALA A 9 -23.90 -29.23 14.76
N GLU A 10 -23.61 -29.15 13.47
CA GLU A 10 -22.25 -29.08 12.93
C GLU A 10 -21.66 -27.68 13.03
N ALA A 11 -22.49 -26.63 12.85
CA ALA A 11 -22.11 -25.23 13.07
C ALA A 11 -21.80 -24.93 14.54
N VAL A 12 -22.62 -25.48 15.48
CA VAL A 12 -22.38 -25.34 16.93
C VAL A 12 -21.13 -26.10 17.36
N ARG A 13 -20.87 -27.28 16.80
CA ARG A 13 -19.63 -28.05 17.05
C ARG A 13 -18.42 -27.39 16.43
N GLY A 14 -18.51 -26.83 15.23
CA GLY A 14 -17.45 -26.07 14.58
C GLY A 14 -17.08 -24.80 15.33
N ALA A 15 -18.06 -24.06 15.86
CA ALA A 15 -17.86 -22.90 16.70
C ALA A 15 -17.19 -23.25 18.04
N ALA A 16 -17.62 -24.33 18.68
CA ALA A 16 -17.01 -24.83 19.92
C ALA A 16 -15.57 -25.33 19.69
N ALA A 17 -15.28 -25.94 18.54
CA ALA A 17 -13.93 -26.40 18.18
C ALA A 17 -12.96 -25.25 18.00
N THR A 18 -13.40 -24.11 17.43
CA THR A 18 -12.56 -22.91 17.29
C THR A 18 -12.16 -22.27 18.63
N TRP A 19 -12.93 -22.53 19.70
CA TRP A 19 -12.62 -22.08 21.05
C TRP A 19 -11.68 -23.03 21.82
N ALA A 20 -11.50 -24.26 21.31
CA ALA A 20 -10.67 -25.31 21.93
C ALA A 20 -9.20 -25.29 21.43
N ASP A 21 -8.99 -24.85 20.18
CA ASP A 21 -7.64 -24.69 19.61
C ASP A 21 -6.98 -23.41 20.16
N GLY A 22 -6.20 -23.51 21.22
CA GLY A 22 -5.53 -22.46 21.98
C GLY A 22 -4.55 -21.55 21.19
N ALA A 23 -4.93 -21.13 19.99
CA ALA A 23 -4.23 -20.10 19.23
C ALA A 23 -4.54 -18.74 19.86
N SER A 24 -3.55 -18.14 20.50
CA SER A 24 -3.64 -16.81 21.11
C SER A 24 -4.19 -15.78 20.12
N VAL A 25 -5.38 -15.26 20.37
CA VAL A 25 -6.03 -14.22 19.56
C VAL A 25 -5.47 -12.87 19.96
N HIS A 26 -4.52 -12.37 19.18
CA HIS A 26 -4.05 -11.00 19.35
C HIS A 26 -5.08 -10.00 18.80
N LEU A 27 -5.74 -9.27 19.69
CA LEU A 27 -6.66 -8.20 19.35
C LEU A 27 -5.89 -6.90 19.11
N VAL A 28 -6.02 -6.34 17.92
CA VAL A 28 -5.45 -5.03 17.59
C VAL A 28 -6.42 -3.94 18.06
N GLY A 29 -5.88 -2.93 18.76
CA GLY A 29 -6.63 -1.74 19.15
C GLY A 29 -7.73 -1.98 20.19
N ARG A 30 -7.57 -2.97 21.04
CA ARG A 30 -8.50 -3.29 22.14
C ARG A 30 -7.83 -3.25 23.52
N GLU A 31 -6.69 -2.58 23.61
CA GLU A 31 -5.89 -2.52 24.84
C GLU A 31 -6.65 -1.82 25.98
N ARG A 32 -7.48 -0.85 25.66
CA ARG A 32 -8.32 -0.15 26.62
C ARG A 32 -9.44 -1.07 27.13
N GLU A 33 -10.20 -1.68 26.24
CA GLU A 33 -11.30 -2.55 26.55
C GLU A 33 -10.83 -3.82 27.28
N LEU A 34 -9.64 -4.31 26.94
CA LEU A 34 -9.01 -5.42 27.67
C LEU A 34 -8.55 -5.02 29.07
N ARG A 35 -8.05 -3.79 29.27
CA ARG A 35 -7.77 -3.28 30.64
C ARG A 35 -9.06 -3.12 31.46
N GLU A 36 -10.13 -2.59 30.86
CA GLU A 36 -11.43 -2.50 31.50
C GLU A 36 -11.96 -3.90 31.90
N PHE A 37 -11.63 -4.93 31.12
CA PHE A 37 -11.92 -6.32 31.44
C PHE A 37 -11.06 -6.86 32.59
N GLU A 38 -9.75 -6.55 32.60
CA GLU A 38 -8.86 -6.91 33.73
C GLU A 38 -9.34 -6.24 35.03
N ASP A 39 -9.68 -4.95 34.98
CA ASP A 39 -10.24 -4.21 36.12
C ASP A 39 -11.59 -4.81 36.63
N PHE A 40 -12.37 -5.42 35.72
CA PHE A 40 -13.58 -6.16 36.07
C PHE A 40 -13.23 -7.47 36.82
N LEU A 41 -12.19 -8.17 36.40
CA LEU A 41 -11.75 -9.41 37.06
C LEU A 41 -11.09 -9.15 38.44
N ASP A 42 -10.33 -8.05 38.54
CA ASP A 42 -9.53 -7.74 39.74
C ASP A 42 -10.35 -7.05 40.86
N ALA A 43 -11.60 -6.64 40.58
CA ALA A 43 -12.48 -6.01 41.57
C ALA A 43 -13.01 -7.07 42.60
N PRO A 44 -12.61 -7.01 43.89
CA PRO A 44 -12.98 -8.03 44.88
C PRO A 44 -14.47 -8.05 45.18
N ASP A 45 -15.13 -6.91 45.24
CA ASP A 45 -16.58 -6.74 45.44
C ASP A 45 -17.28 -6.28 44.16
N GLY A 46 -16.66 -6.50 43.01
CA GLY A 46 -17.18 -6.09 41.73
C GLY A 46 -18.34 -6.95 41.21
N PRO A 47 -19.05 -6.47 40.17
CA PRO A 47 -20.16 -7.21 39.55
C PRO A 47 -19.70 -8.53 38.95
N GLY A 48 -20.57 -9.55 39.06
CA GLY A 48 -20.30 -10.85 38.43
C GLY A 48 -20.58 -10.91 36.93
N MET A 49 -21.24 -9.87 36.39
CA MET A 49 -21.68 -9.83 34.99
C MET A 49 -20.95 -8.76 34.19
N LEU A 50 -20.59 -9.12 32.94
CA LEU A 50 -20.04 -8.20 31.97
C LEU A 50 -20.78 -8.27 30.65
N PHE A 51 -21.31 -7.15 30.17
CA PHE A 51 -21.89 -7.02 28.85
C PHE A 51 -20.89 -6.41 27.90
N VAL A 52 -20.62 -7.11 26.80
CA VAL A 52 -19.75 -6.62 25.72
C VAL A 52 -20.60 -6.34 24.49
N HIS A 53 -20.80 -5.06 24.20
CA HIS A 53 -21.60 -4.60 23.08
C HIS A 53 -20.73 -4.12 21.93
N GLY A 54 -21.15 -4.39 20.68
CA GLY A 54 -20.49 -3.88 19.50
C GLY A 54 -21.35 -4.05 18.26
N GLU A 55 -21.06 -3.26 17.25
CA GLU A 55 -21.69 -3.42 15.93
C GLU A 55 -21.36 -4.79 15.32
N ARG A 56 -22.09 -5.17 14.26
CA ARG A 56 -21.72 -6.36 13.48
C ARG A 56 -20.31 -6.18 12.91
N GLY A 57 -19.45 -7.17 13.15
CA GLY A 57 -18.04 -7.11 12.73
C GLY A 57 -17.10 -6.31 13.64
N ALA A 58 -17.55 -5.78 14.79
CA ALA A 58 -16.72 -5.05 15.76
C ALA A 58 -15.66 -5.91 16.49
N GLY A 59 -15.68 -7.23 16.31
CA GLY A 59 -14.74 -8.15 16.95
C GLY A 59 -15.19 -8.70 18.27
N ARG A 60 -16.52 -8.77 18.54
CA ARG A 60 -17.12 -9.29 19.80
C ARG A 60 -16.67 -10.72 20.11
N SER A 61 -16.81 -11.64 19.16
CA SER A 61 -16.40 -13.05 19.33
C SER A 61 -14.91 -13.19 19.60
N ALA A 62 -14.08 -12.39 18.92
CA ALA A 62 -12.65 -12.36 19.17
C ALA A 62 -12.31 -11.79 20.56
N PHE A 63 -13.05 -10.77 21.02
CA PHE A 63 -12.92 -10.26 22.38
C PHE A 63 -13.36 -11.29 23.42
N ALA A 64 -14.49 -11.99 23.20
CA ALA A 64 -14.96 -13.06 24.06
C ALA A 64 -13.94 -14.20 24.19
N GLN A 65 -13.28 -14.55 23.07
CA GLN A 65 -12.22 -15.55 23.04
C GLN A 65 -10.98 -15.10 23.84
N ALA A 66 -10.54 -13.86 23.65
CA ALA A 66 -9.44 -13.28 24.44
C ALA A 66 -9.80 -13.14 25.93
N ALA A 67 -11.04 -12.84 26.26
CA ALA A 67 -11.55 -12.85 27.64
C ALA A 67 -11.52 -14.26 28.23
N ALA A 68 -11.94 -15.26 27.48
CA ALA A 68 -11.87 -16.65 27.87
C ALA A 68 -10.44 -17.14 28.17
N GLU A 69 -9.46 -16.74 27.36
CA GLU A 69 -8.04 -17.04 27.59
C GLU A 69 -7.55 -16.44 28.91
N ARG A 70 -7.91 -15.16 29.19
CA ARG A 70 -7.51 -14.50 30.45
C ARG A 70 -8.16 -15.12 31.68
N LEU A 71 -9.40 -15.56 31.55
CA LEU A 71 -10.11 -16.29 32.61
C LEU A 71 -9.44 -17.63 32.89
N ARG A 72 -9.07 -18.40 31.84
CA ARG A 72 -8.32 -19.66 32.02
C ARG A 72 -6.97 -19.43 32.68
N ALA A 73 -6.25 -18.35 32.33
CA ALA A 73 -4.99 -18.00 32.97
C ALA A 73 -5.11 -17.63 34.46
N ARG A 74 -6.36 -17.38 34.95
CA ARG A 74 -6.70 -17.17 36.37
C ARG A 74 -7.39 -18.36 36.99
N ASP A 75 -7.19 -19.56 36.41
CA ASP A 75 -7.72 -20.84 36.91
C ASP A 75 -9.27 -20.93 36.92
N HIS A 76 -9.96 -20.09 36.12
CA HIS A 76 -11.41 -20.26 35.95
C HIS A 76 -11.68 -21.41 34.98
N MET A 77 -12.68 -22.25 35.34
CA MET A 77 -13.31 -23.15 34.38
C MET A 77 -14.17 -22.32 33.41
N VAL A 78 -13.77 -22.22 32.13
CA VAL A 78 -14.48 -21.41 31.15
C VAL A 78 -15.43 -22.27 30.33
N LEU A 79 -16.74 -21.89 30.33
CA LEU A 79 -17.80 -22.51 29.55
C LEU A 79 -18.18 -21.61 28.37
N PRO A 80 -17.65 -21.84 27.16
CA PRO A 80 -18.03 -21.08 25.98
C PRO A 80 -19.37 -21.56 25.43
N LEU A 81 -20.33 -20.66 25.30
CA LEU A 81 -21.67 -20.93 24.78
C LEU A 81 -21.94 -19.98 23.61
N VAL A 82 -22.41 -20.50 22.49
CA VAL A 82 -22.78 -19.74 21.31
C VAL A 82 -24.28 -19.86 21.09
N CYS A 83 -24.98 -18.74 20.96
CA CYS A 83 -26.39 -18.70 20.65
C CYS A 83 -26.58 -18.58 19.13
N VAL A 84 -27.54 -19.31 18.58
CA VAL A 84 -27.93 -19.27 17.18
C VAL A 84 -29.36 -18.78 17.02
N ARG A 85 -29.72 -18.31 15.82
CA ARG A 85 -31.06 -17.83 15.52
C ARG A 85 -32.07 -18.93 15.75
N GLY A 86 -33.16 -18.65 16.54
CA GLY A 86 -34.19 -19.63 16.96
C GLY A 86 -33.99 -20.12 18.40
N ASP A 87 -32.82 -19.95 19.01
CA ASP A 87 -32.62 -20.30 20.43
C ASP A 87 -33.46 -19.42 21.36
N GLN A 88 -33.75 -18.15 20.94
CA GLN A 88 -34.58 -17.22 21.72
C GLN A 88 -36.03 -17.73 21.93
N ASP A 89 -36.52 -18.66 21.08
CA ASP A 89 -37.87 -19.22 21.12
C ASP A 89 -37.94 -20.48 21.99
N ARG A 90 -36.82 -20.90 22.60
CA ARG A 90 -36.69 -22.09 23.43
C ARG A 90 -36.31 -21.73 24.86
N PRO A 91 -37.24 -21.55 25.77
CA PRO A 91 -36.96 -21.17 27.17
C PRO A 91 -35.99 -22.13 27.85
N LEU A 92 -35.05 -21.58 28.61
CA LEU A 92 -34.02 -22.28 29.38
C LEU A 92 -32.98 -23.09 28.58
N LEU A 93 -32.99 -23.02 27.24
CA LEU A 93 -32.07 -23.79 26.39
C LEU A 93 -30.61 -23.45 26.68
N LEU A 94 -30.25 -22.15 26.82
CA LEU A 94 -28.90 -21.73 27.10
C LEU A 94 -28.46 -22.19 28.51
N ALA A 95 -29.31 -22.13 29.52
CA ALA A 95 -29.03 -22.61 30.87
C ALA A 95 -28.79 -24.12 30.88
N LEU A 96 -29.59 -24.89 30.14
CA LEU A 96 -29.40 -26.34 29.99
C LEU A 96 -28.07 -26.68 29.29
N ARG A 97 -27.69 -25.91 28.26
CA ARG A 97 -26.36 -26.04 27.61
C ARG A 97 -25.21 -25.76 28.59
N ALA A 98 -25.37 -24.79 29.50
CA ALA A 98 -24.37 -24.50 30.52
C ALA A 98 -24.20 -25.69 31.48
N VAL A 99 -25.31 -26.31 31.91
CA VAL A 99 -25.29 -27.52 32.78
C VAL A 99 -24.61 -28.68 32.07
N ALA A 100 -24.99 -28.95 30.83
CA ALA A 100 -24.37 -30.01 30.04
C ALA A 100 -22.86 -29.83 29.90
N ALA A 101 -22.40 -28.58 29.62
CA ALA A 101 -20.99 -28.27 29.53
C ALA A 101 -20.21 -28.46 30.85
N VAL A 102 -20.83 -28.14 32.00
CA VAL A 102 -20.23 -28.42 33.32
C VAL A 102 -20.03 -29.91 33.54
N ARG A 103 -21.05 -30.70 33.19
CA ARG A 103 -21.00 -32.15 33.33
C ARG A 103 -19.96 -32.81 32.44
N GLU A 104 -19.90 -32.42 31.19
CA GLU A 104 -18.89 -32.90 30.26
C GLU A 104 -17.47 -32.62 30.77
N HIS A 105 -17.24 -31.44 31.28
CA HIS A 105 -15.96 -31.06 31.86
C HIS A 105 -15.59 -31.87 33.10
N ARG A 106 -16.59 -32.15 33.99
CA ARG A 106 -16.39 -32.99 35.18
C ARG A 106 -16.14 -34.45 34.85
N SER A 107 -16.85 -34.96 33.86
CA SER A 107 -16.65 -36.35 33.38
C SER A 107 -15.25 -36.55 32.82
N LEU A 108 -14.74 -35.55 32.03
CA LEU A 108 -13.38 -35.58 31.54
C LEU A 108 -12.32 -35.44 32.66
N ALA A 109 -12.65 -34.81 33.79
CA ALA A 109 -11.79 -34.67 34.96
C ALA A 109 -11.89 -35.85 35.94
N GLY A 110 -12.71 -36.89 35.67
CA GLY A 110 -12.86 -38.09 36.51
C GLY A 110 -13.55 -37.85 37.87
N ARG A 111 -14.33 -36.76 38.02
CA ARG A 111 -15.03 -36.43 39.28
C ARG A 111 -16.47 -36.98 39.24
N PRO A 112 -16.93 -37.62 40.34
CA PRO A 112 -18.31 -38.17 40.41
C PRO A 112 -19.35 -37.04 40.39
N ASP A 113 -20.47 -37.28 39.72
CA ASP A 113 -21.62 -36.39 39.65
C ASP A 113 -22.66 -36.77 40.71
N PRO A 114 -22.83 -36.00 41.81
CA PRO A 114 -23.77 -36.33 42.88
C PRO A 114 -25.25 -36.16 42.50
N ASP A 115 -25.54 -35.36 41.43
CA ASP A 115 -26.91 -35.03 41.04
C ASP A 115 -27.34 -35.71 39.72
N ALA A 116 -26.61 -36.75 39.27
CA ALA A 116 -26.84 -37.46 38.03
C ALA A 116 -28.28 -38.00 37.89
N GLU A 117 -28.98 -38.36 38.98
CA GLU A 117 -30.36 -38.85 38.92
C GLU A 117 -31.39 -37.77 38.60
N VAL A 118 -31.24 -36.53 39.12
CA VAL A 118 -32.24 -35.45 38.95
C VAL A 118 -32.19 -34.88 37.52
N LEU A 119 -31.04 -34.93 36.93
CA LEU A 119 -30.84 -34.33 35.59
C LEU A 119 -30.87 -35.36 34.44
N SER A 120 -30.68 -36.70 34.74
CA SER A 120 -30.85 -37.76 33.76
C SER A 120 -32.31 -38.01 33.44
N ALA A 121 -33.21 -37.73 34.37
CA ALA A 121 -34.67 -37.74 34.13
C ALA A 121 -35.07 -36.64 33.10
N ALA A 122 -34.37 -35.52 33.05
CA ALA A 122 -34.59 -34.45 32.10
C ALA A 122 -34.04 -34.76 30.66
N GLU A 123 -33.07 -35.70 30.55
CA GLU A 123 -32.48 -36.11 29.25
C GLU A 123 -33.24 -37.28 28.59
N ALA A 124 -33.94 -38.10 29.36
CA ALA A 124 -34.49 -39.42 28.94
C ALA A 124 -35.89 -39.43 28.31
N GLY A 125 -36.39 -38.33 27.78
CA GLY A 125 -37.62 -38.38 26.98
C GLY A 125 -38.73 -37.40 27.37
N GLU A 126 -38.52 -36.61 28.38
CA GLU A 126 -39.48 -35.60 28.85
C GLU A 126 -39.11 -34.17 28.46
N ARG A 127 -38.21 -33.98 27.46
CA ARG A 127 -37.81 -32.64 26.96
C ARG A 127 -39.01 -31.78 26.56
N ALA A 128 -40.05 -32.36 26.01
CA ALA A 128 -41.29 -31.64 25.67
C ALA A 128 -42.18 -31.41 26.91
N ALA A 129 -42.32 -32.41 27.78
CA ALA A 129 -43.15 -32.31 28.98
C ALA A 129 -42.53 -31.40 30.07
N LEU A 130 -41.20 -31.41 30.21
CA LEU A 130 -40.48 -30.48 31.10
C LEU A 130 -40.57 -29.05 30.62
N THR A 131 -40.46 -28.82 29.30
CA THR A 131 -40.63 -27.48 28.71
C THR A 131 -42.06 -26.98 28.90
N ASP A 132 -43.07 -27.82 28.70
CA ASP A 132 -44.47 -27.48 28.93
C ASP A 132 -44.80 -27.36 30.43
N ALA A 133 -44.20 -28.19 31.31
CA ALA A 133 -44.37 -28.11 32.76
C ALA A 133 -43.68 -26.84 33.32
N LEU A 134 -42.49 -26.49 32.84
CA LEU A 134 -41.79 -25.26 33.20
C LEU A 134 -42.44 -24.01 32.63
N LEU A 135 -43.10 -24.09 31.46
CA LEU A 135 -43.91 -23.03 30.88
C LEU A 135 -45.27 -22.87 31.57
N SER A 136 -45.88 -23.98 32.07
CA SER A 136 -47.14 -23.97 32.80
C SER A 136 -46.99 -23.70 34.32
N ALA A 137 -45.81 -24.06 34.90
CA ALA A 137 -45.46 -23.70 36.26
C ALA A 137 -44.88 -22.27 36.33
N ALA A 138 -45.57 -21.31 35.74
CA ALA A 138 -45.20 -19.91 35.71
C ALA A 138 -45.20 -19.23 37.11
N GLU A 139 -45.26 -19.99 38.17
CA GLU A 139 -45.18 -19.51 39.54
C GLU A 139 -43.72 -19.47 40.04
N ALA A 140 -43.35 -18.39 40.71
CA ALA A 140 -41.98 -17.98 41.06
C ALA A 140 -41.15 -19.05 41.83
N GLY A 141 -41.78 -20.07 42.40
CA GLY A 141 -41.12 -21.09 43.25
C GLY A 141 -40.28 -22.13 42.49
N GLU A 142 -40.69 -22.59 41.32
CA GLU A 142 -39.98 -23.63 40.59
C GLU A 142 -38.77 -23.06 39.79
N ARG A 143 -38.85 -21.78 39.35
CA ARG A 143 -37.72 -21.07 38.76
C ARG A 143 -36.59 -20.85 39.76
N ALA A 144 -36.94 -20.58 41.04
CA ALA A 144 -35.97 -20.44 42.11
C ALA A 144 -35.28 -21.79 42.41
N ALA A 145 -36.01 -22.91 42.44
CA ALA A 145 -35.44 -24.24 42.67
C ALA A 145 -34.50 -24.68 41.53
N PHE A 146 -34.82 -24.35 40.28
CA PHE A 146 -33.94 -24.61 39.13
C PHE A 146 -32.68 -23.71 39.18
N ALA A 147 -32.84 -22.45 39.53
CA ALA A 147 -31.70 -21.54 39.72
C ALA A 147 -30.78 -21.99 40.86
N ASP A 148 -31.36 -22.50 41.96
CA ASP A 148 -30.60 -23.06 43.11
C ASP A 148 -29.89 -24.37 42.75
N ALA A 149 -30.48 -25.24 41.95
CA ALA A 149 -29.85 -26.45 41.46
C ALA A 149 -28.69 -26.14 40.49
N LEU A 150 -28.87 -25.18 39.58
CA LEU A 150 -27.82 -24.69 38.68
C LEU A 150 -26.71 -23.97 39.47
N LEU A 151 -27.05 -23.15 40.47
CA LEU A 151 -26.12 -22.56 41.42
C LEU A 151 -25.26 -23.61 42.12
N SER A 152 -25.88 -24.67 42.61
CA SER A 152 -25.17 -25.77 43.28
C SER A 152 -24.21 -26.46 42.32
N ALA A 153 -24.65 -26.75 41.10
CA ALA A 153 -23.81 -27.36 40.07
C ALA A 153 -22.60 -26.47 39.66
N LEU A 154 -22.80 -25.17 39.50
CA LEU A 154 -21.77 -24.21 39.18
C LEU A 154 -20.81 -23.94 40.36
N ALA A 155 -21.34 -23.85 41.59
CA ALA A 155 -20.53 -23.65 42.82
C ALA A 155 -19.58 -24.82 43.09
N GLN A 156 -19.97 -26.05 42.75
CA GLN A 156 -19.10 -27.23 42.85
C GLN A 156 -17.96 -27.25 41.83
N ALA A 157 -18.06 -26.43 40.78
CA ALA A 157 -17.08 -26.28 39.73
C ALA A 157 -16.28 -24.95 39.84
N ALA A 158 -16.53 -24.19 40.91
CA ALA A 158 -15.95 -22.83 41.10
C ALA A 158 -14.40 -22.82 41.17
N PRO A 159 -13.75 -21.77 40.65
CA PRO A 159 -14.35 -20.62 40.00
C PRO A 159 -14.75 -20.91 38.50
N VAL A 160 -15.99 -20.57 38.16
CA VAL A 160 -16.58 -20.81 36.82
C VAL A 160 -16.79 -19.49 36.09
N ALA A 161 -16.50 -19.47 34.79
CA ALA A 161 -16.87 -18.36 33.92
C ALA A 161 -17.71 -18.86 32.74
N VAL A 162 -18.90 -18.35 32.59
CA VAL A 162 -19.78 -18.61 31.46
C VAL A 162 -19.58 -17.48 30.44
N VAL A 163 -19.12 -17.79 29.23
CA VAL A 163 -18.91 -16.82 28.14
C VAL A 163 -19.94 -17.09 27.05
N VAL A 164 -20.91 -16.18 26.91
CA VAL A 164 -22.02 -16.29 25.97
C VAL A 164 -21.76 -15.39 24.76
N ASP A 165 -21.59 -15.97 23.59
CA ASP A 165 -21.49 -15.22 22.34
C ASP A 165 -22.81 -15.15 21.59
N ASP A 166 -23.04 -14.05 20.89
CA ASP A 166 -24.26 -13.74 20.15
C ASP A 166 -25.56 -13.85 20.98
N ALA A 167 -25.51 -13.35 22.21
CA ALA A 167 -26.61 -13.39 23.18
C ALA A 167 -27.89 -12.64 22.72
N GLN A 168 -27.87 -11.94 21.60
CA GLN A 168 -29.08 -11.42 20.94
C GLN A 168 -30.05 -12.54 20.53
N TYR A 169 -29.57 -13.77 20.42
CA TYR A 169 -30.35 -14.98 20.14
C TYR A 169 -30.61 -15.84 21.39
N ALA A 170 -30.14 -15.40 22.56
CA ALA A 170 -30.41 -16.12 23.82
C ALA A 170 -31.84 -15.94 24.27
N ASP A 171 -32.38 -16.99 24.91
CA ASP A 171 -33.67 -16.91 25.56
C ASP A 171 -33.61 -16.09 26.86
N ALA A 172 -34.66 -15.32 27.13
CA ALA A 172 -34.69 -14.40 28.27
C ALA A 172 -34.68 -15.11 29.61
N ALA A 173 -35.26 -16.33 29.68
CA ALA A 173 -35.33 -17.11 30.94
C ALA A 173 -33.93 -17.57 31.36
N SER A 174 -33.12 -18.08 30.41
CA SER A 174 -31.73 -18.44 30.69
C SER A 174 -30.89 -17.25 31.12
N LEU A 175 -30.99 -16.10 30.42
CA LEU A 175 -30.24 -14.90 30.78
C LEU A 175 -30.59 -14.41 32.21
N ASN A 176 -31.87 -14.48 32.59
CA ASN A 176 -32.30 -14.13 33.93
C ASN A 176 -31.72 -15.07 35.01
N VAL A 177 -31.73 -16.39 34.76
CA VAL A 177 -31.16 -17.38 35.67
C VAL A 177 -29.65 -17.22 35.83
N LEU A 178 -28.92 -17.15 34.70
CA LEU A 178 -27.47 -16.96 34.72
C LEU A 178 -27.06 -15.62 35.34
N GLY A 179 -27.84 -14.56 35.08
CA GLY A 179 -27.66 -13.25 35.69
C GLY A 179 -27.90 -13.27 37.22
N TYR A 180 -28.94 -13.95 37.68
CA TYR A 180 -29.17 -14.12 39.09
C TYR A 180 -28.00 -14.83 39.80
N ILE A 181 -27.50 -15.91 39.19
CA ILE A 181 -26.33 -16.63 39.71
C ILE A 181 -25.11 -15.73 39.83
N ALA A 182 -24.77 -15.02 38.76
CA ALA A 182 -23.59 -14.13 38.71
C ALA A 182 -23.71 -12.97 39.72
N THR A 183 -24.93 -12.51 40.06
CA THR A 183 -25.15 -11.45 41.06
C THR A 183 -25.08 -11.97 42.49
N GLN A 184 -25.51 -13.21 42.75
CA GLN A 184 -25.51 -13.78 44.12
C GLN A 184 -24.10 -14.23 44.56
N ARG A 185 -23.27 -14.72 43.64
CA ARG A 185 -21.92 -15.25 43.95
C ARG A 185 -20.90 -14.79 42.94
N PRO A 186 -20.59 -13.48 42.87
CA PRO A 186 -19.72 -12.92 41.82
C PRO A 186 -18.30 -13.43 41.89
N GLN A 187 -17.85 -13.98 43.02
CA GLN A 187 -16.50 -14.56 43.16
C GLN A 187 -16.43 -16.02 42.65
N GLU A 188 -17.52 -16.73 42.69
CA GLU A 188 -17.59 -18.15 42.26
C GLU A 188 -18.03 -18.32 40.83
N ALA A 189 -18.87 -17.40 40.31
CA ALA A 189 -19.41 -17.45 38.97
C ALA A 189 -19.33 -16.09 38.25
N ARG A 190 -18.64 -16.05 37.13
CA ARG A 190 -18.55 -14.88 36.24
C ARG A 190 -19.37 -15.12 34.96
N LEU A 191 -20.04 -14.11 34.49
CA LEU A 191 -20.85 -14.17 33.28
C LEU A 191 -20.43 -13.10 32.31
N VAL A 192 -19.84 -13.46 31.16
CA VAL A 192 -19.46 -12.56 30.07
C VAL A 192 -20.42 -12.76 28.91
N ILE A 193 -21.13 -11.72 28.53
CA ILE A 193 -22.18 -11.76 27.50
C ILE A 193 -21.83 -10.83 26.36
N THR A 194 -21.70 -11.35 25.16
CA THR A 194 -21.56 -10.51 23.96
C THR A 194 -22.89 -10.34 23.24
N SER A 195 -23.19 -9.13 22.78
CA SER A 195 -24.37 -8.87 21.97
C SER A 195 -24.21 -7.75 20.96
N VAL A 196 -25.03 -7.76 19.89
CA VAL A 196 -25.03 -6.69 18.89
C VAL A 196 -25.58 -5.40 19.51
N ARG A 197 -24.88 -4.29 19.30
CA ARG A 197 -25.39 -2.96 19.57
C ARG A 197 -26.19 -2.48 18.35
N HIS A 198 -27.47 -2.21 18.53
CA HIS A 198 -28.29 -1.57 17.52
C HIS A 198 -28.26 -0.05 17.73
N THR A 199 -27.98 0.69 16.65
CA THR A 199 -27.88 2.16 16.69
C THR A 199 -29.17 2.85 16.27
N SER A 200 -30.16 2.10 15.80
CA SER A 200 -31.42 2.66 15.27
C SER A 200 -32.60 2.33 16.19
N GLU A 201 -33.42 3.36 16.47
CA GLU A 201 -34.71 3.22 17.16
C GLU A 201 -35.79 2.57 16.28
N ALA A 202 -35.53 2.43 14.97
CA ALA A 202 -36.44 1.85 14.00
C ALA A 202 -36.40 0.33 14.04
N GLY A 203 -37.27 -0.31 14.78
CA GLY A 203 -37.42 -1.76 14.80
C GLY A 203 -37.76 -2.27 16.22
N ASP A 204 -38.99 -2.14 16.51
CA ASP A 204 -39.52 -2.31 17.86
C ASP A 204 -40.03 -3.71 18.12
N SER A 205 -39.12 -4.66 18.47
CA SER A 205 -39.59 -5.87 19.16
C SER A 205 -39.66 -5.60 20.67
N ALA A 206 -40.82 -5.83 21.27
CA ALA A 206 -41.04 -5.68 22.72
C ALA A 206 -40.00 -6.45 23.56
N SER A 207 -39.50 -7.56 23.01
CA SER A 207 -38.46 -8.40 23.62
C SER A 207 -37.10 -7.70 23.66
N ARG A 208 -36.77 -6.88 22.62
CA ARG A 208 -35.54 -6.11 22.57
C ARG A 208 -35.52 -4.98 23.61
N ARG A 209 -36.61 -4.19 23.69
CA ARG A 209 -36.75 -3.12 24.71
C ARG A 209 -36.63 -3.68 26.12
N ARG A 210 -37.27 -4.80 26.42
CA ARG A 210 -37.16 -5.45 27.74
C ARG A 210 -35.72 -5.87 28.06
N ARG A 211 -34.98 -6.37 27.07
CA ARG A 211 -33.59 -6.77 27.28
C ARG A 211 -32.69 -5.55 27.54
N ASP A 212 -32.79 -4.49 26.71
CA ASP A 212 -31.99 -3.26 26.86
C ASP A 212 -32.33 -2.56 28.21
N GLN A 213 -33.59 -2.57 28.64
CA GLN A 213 -33.98 -2.09 29.93
C GLN A 213 -33.41 -2.96 31.08
N ALA A 214 -33.41 -4.28 30.96
CA ALA A 214 -32.81 -5.17 31.94
C ALA A 214 -31.28 -4.98 32.05
N VAL A 215 -30.57 -4.80 30.92
CA VAL A 215 -29.14 -4.48 30.93
C VAL A 215 -28.88 -3.12 31.58
N GLY A 216 -29.69 -2.11 31.26
CA GLY A 216 -29.60 -0.79 31.86
C GLY A 216 -29.78 -0.85 33.37
N LEU A 217 -30.83 -1.50 33.84
CA LEU A 217 -31.13 -1.68 35.27
C LEU A 217 -30.03 -2.42 36.04
N LEU A 218 -29.50 -3.53 35.47
CA LEU A 218 -28.41 -4.29 36.09
C LEU A 218 -27.13 -3.46 36.18
N THR A 219 -26.88 -2.59 35.19
CA THR A 219 -25.72 -1.68 35.19
C THR A 219 -25.89 -0.56 36.22
N GLU A 220 -27.07 0.04 36.29
CA GLU A 220 -27.41 1.07 37.29
C GLU A 220 -27.36 0.55 38.76
N LEU A 221 -27.79 -0.69 38.97
CA LEU A 221 -27.70 -1.36 40.24
C LEU A 221 -26.28 -1.83 40.62
N GLY A 222 -25.27 -1.63 39.75
CA GLY A 222 -23.93 -2.09 39.98
C GLY A 222 -23.77 -3.63 39.91
N ALA A 223 -24.78 -4.37 39.46
CA ALA A 223 -24.74 -5.82 39.28
C ALA A 223 -24.05 -6.29 37.99
N ALA A 224 -23.92 -5.36 37.04
CA ALA A 224 -23.26 -5.64 35.77
C ALA A 224 -22.36 -4.45 35.34
N ARG A 225 -21.29 -4.79 34.62
CA ARG A 225 -20.41 -3.82 33.90
C ARG A 225 -20.69 -3.88 32.41
N LYS A 226 -20.44 -2.77 31.70
CA LYS A 226 -20.68 -2.70 30.27
C LYS A 226 -19.41 -2.20 29.58
N ILE A 227 -18.95 -2.97 28.57
CA ILE A 227 -17.87 -2.59 27.65
C ILE A 227 -18.48 -2.40 26.25
N ILE A 228 -18.14 -1.30 25.59
CA ILE A 228 -18.57 -1.02 24.22
C ILE A 228 -17.33 -1.10 23.31
N LEU A 229 -17.38 -1.98 22.31
CA LEU A 229 -16.33 -2.10 21.30
C LEU A 229 -16.55 -1.05 20.19
N PRO A 230 -15.74 0.01 20.13
CA PRO A 230 -15.86 1.02 19.09
C PRO A 230 -15.30 0.53 17.76
N ARG A 231 -15.51 1.32 16.70
CA ARG A 231 -14.78 1.15 15.43
C ARG A 231 -13.31 1.44 15.65
N LEU A 232 -12.43 0.81 14.83
CA LEU A 232 -10.99 1.05 14.89
C LEU A 232 -10.68 2.45 14.36
N THR A 233 -9.79 3.14 15.07
CA THR A 233 -9.25 4.44 14.67
C THR A 233 -8.15 4.27 13.63
N ARG A 234 -7.74 5.38 12.98
CA ARG A 234 -6.65 5.39 12.01
C ARG A 234 -5.35 4.73 12.53
N PRO A 235 -4.84 5.04 13.74
CA PRO A 235 -3.65 4.37 14.27
C PRO A 235 -3.84 2.85 14.45
N GLN A 236 -5.03 2.41 14.87
CA GLN A 236 -5.36 1.00 15.06
C GLN A 236 -5.48 0.25 13.73
N ILE A 237 -6.03 0.89 12.69
CA ILE A 237 -6.00 0.35 11.33
C ILE A 237 -4.55 0.24 10.82
N ALA A 238 -3.71 1.26 11.07
CA ALA A 238 -2.29 1.21 10.72
C ALA A 238 -1.58 0.02 11.40
N GLU A 239 -1.84 -0.21 12.69
CA GLU A 239 -1.31 -1.36 13.41
C GLU A 239 -1.79 -2.69 12.82
N MET A 240 -3.08 -2.79 12.45
CA MET A 240 -3.65 -3.99 11.83
C MET A 240 -2.97 -4.29 10.48
N VAL A 241 -2.76 -3.26 9.64
CA VAL A 241 -2.04 -3.39 8.37
C VAL A 241 -0.58 -3.80 8.62
N ALA A 242 0.11 -3.15 9.56
CA ALA A 242 1.51 -3.44 9.89
C ALA A 242 1.71 -4.90 10.32
N ARG A 243 0.87 -5.39 11.22
CA ARG A 243 0.93 -6.79 11.69
C ARG A 243 0.67 -7.79 10.58
N ARG A 244 -0.30 -7.49 9.69
CA ARG A 244 -0.66 -8.39 8.60
C ARG A 244 0.37 -8.43 7.48
N SER A 245 0.94 -7.27 7.13
CA SER A 245 1.95 -7.15 6.08
C SER A 245 3.38 -7.39 6.55
N GLN A 246 3.62 -7.42 7.87
CA GLN A 246 4.96 -7.42 8.48
C GLN A 246 5.83 -6.26 7.94
N ALA A 247 5.21 -5.09 7.73
CA ALA A 247 5.84 -3.91 7.15
C ALA A 247 5.20 -2.63 7.68
N VAL A 248 5.91 -1.52 7.60
CA VAL A 248 5.37 -0.19 7.97
C VAL A 248 4.33 0.22 6.92
N PRO A 249 3.07 0.50 7.30
CA PRO A 249 2.04 0.84 6.32
C PRO A 249 2.21 2.24 5.76
N ASP A 250 2.03 2.37 4.45
CA ASP A 250 1.91 3.68 3.81
C ASP A 250 0.63 4.40 4.28
N PRO A 251 0.68 5.72 4.56
CA PRO A 251 -0.50 6.47 4.98
C PRO A 251 -1.70 6.37 4.02
N ALA A 252 -1.47 6.37 2.71
CA ALA A 252 -2.55 6.25 1.72
C ALA A 252 -3.23 4.86 1.76
N LEU A 253 -2.46 3.78 2.02
CA LEU A 253 -3.04 2.45 2.24
C LEU A 253 -3.94 2.44 3.48
N VAL A 254 -3.52 3.07 4.57
CA VAL A 254 -4.32 3.16 5.81
C VAL A 254 -5.62 3.93 5.58
N GLU A 255 -5.55 5.09 4.91
CA GLU A 255 -6.74 5.88 4.56
C GLU A 255 -7.70 5.11 3.65
N ARG A 256 -7.16 4.37 2.66
CA ARG A 256 -7.98 3.54 1.77
C ARG A 256 -8.69 2.42 2.52
N VAL A 257 -8.01 1.75 3.46
CA VAL A 257 -8.64 0.74 4.33
C VAL A 257 -9.72 1.39 5.19
N LEU A 258 -9.41 2.50 5.85
CA LEU A 258 -10.36 3.21 6.71
C LEU A 258 -11.59 3.68 5.92
N GLY A 259 -11.41 4.28 4.76
CA GLY A 259 -12.48 4.75 3.90
C GLY A 259 -13.43 3.63 3.44
N LEU A 260 -12.90 2.47 3.02
CA LEU A 260 -13.70 1.33 2.57
C LEU A 260 -14.39 0.57 3.69
N THR A 261 -13.82 0.57 4.90
CA THR A 261 -14.31 -0.25 6.02
C THR A 261 -14.96 0.55 7.14
N ARG A 262 -14.81 1.89 7.12
CA ARG A 262 -15.20 2.81 8.20
C ARG A 262 -14.73 2.33 9.58
N GLY A 263 -13.57 1.68 9.64
CA GLY A 263 -12.98 1.17 10.87
C GLY A 263 -13.63 -0.08 11.45
N ILE A 264 -14.49 -0.79 10.71
CA ILE A 264 -15.07 -2.08 11.14
C ILE A 264 -14.01 -3.17 11.03
N PRO A 265 -13.56 -3.80 12.15
CA PRO A 265 -12.44 -4.77 12.14
C PRO A 265 -12.61 -5.93 11.17
N ALA A 266 -13.81 -6.51 11.12
CA ALA A 266 -14.10 -7.64 10.22
C ALA A 266 -14.06 -7.24 8.73
N ALA A 267 -14.51 -6.03 8.41
CA ALA A 267 -14.42 -5.49 7.03
C ALA A 267 -12.96 -5.21 6.67
N ALA A 268 -12.17 -4.66 7.60
CA ALA A 268 -10.74 -4.42 7.39
C ALA A 268 -9.97 -5.74 7.18
N ASP A 269 -10.24 -6.77 7.97
CA ASP A 269 -9.63 -8.09 7.79
C ASP A 269 -10.01 -8.73 6.44
N ALA A 270 -11.29 -8.67 6.05
CA ALA A 270 -11.77 -9.18 4.77
C ALA A 270 -11.12 -8.45 3.58
N LEU A 271 -11.03 -7.11 3.65
CA LEU A 271 -10.37 -6.28 2.64
C LEU A 271 -8.89 -6.63 2.48
N LEU A 272 -8.15 -6.64 3.59
CA LEU A 272 -6.73 -6.97 3.59
C LEU A 272 -6.46 -8.41 3.13
N THR A 273 -7.32 -9.36 3.51
CA THR A 273 -7.26 -10.74 3.03
C THR A 273 -7.44 -10.81 1.52
N GLY A 274 -8.44 -10.12 1.00
CA GLY A 274 -8.74 -10.06 -0.42
C GLY A 274 -7.58 -9.46 -1.23
N TRP A 275 -6.99 -8.37 -0.76
CA TRP A 275 -5.82 -7.76 -1.39
C TRP A 275 -4.55 -8.63 -1.29
N SER A 276 -4.32 -9.28 -0.14
CA SER A 276 -3.18 -10.18 0.03
C SER A 276 -3.24 -11.39 -0.92
N ARG A 277 -4.42 -12.00 -1.08
CA ARG A 277 -4.61 -13.12 -2.03
C ARG A 277 -4.35 -12.74 -3.47
N ARG A 278 -4.52 -11.46 -3.83
CA ARG A 278 -4.28 -10.92 -5.18
C ARG A 278 -2.89 -10.30 -5.36
N ASN A 279 -2.04 -10.36 -4.34
CA ASN A 279 -0.73 -9.70 -4.31
C ASN A 279 -0.78 -8.20 -4.64
N THR A 280 -1.88 -7.52 -4.27
CA THR A 280 -2.05 -6.08 -4.53
C THR A 280 -1.48 -5.20 -3.41
N VAL A 281 -1.23 -5.76 -2.22
CA VAL A 281 -0.38 -5.12 -1.21
C VAL A 281 1.07 -5.45 -1.54
N ARG A 282 1.86 -4.42 -1.85
CA ARG A 282 3.27 -4.55 -2.23
C ARG A 282 4.17 -4.06 -1.11
N ILE A 283 5.27 -4.77 -0.87
CA ILE A 283 6.25 -4.38 0.15
C ILE A 283 7.52 -3.89 -0.56
N ALA A 284 7.87 -2.63 -0.32
CA ALA A 284 9.09 -2.03 -0.82
C ALA A 284 9.94 -1.51 0.36
N ASP A 285 11.15 -2.04 0.52
CA ASP A 285 12.09 -1.70 1.61
C ASP A 285 11.43 -1.66 3.00
N GLY A 286 10.60 -2.69 3.32
CA GLY A 286 9.93 -2.80 4.62
C GLY A 286 8.70 -1.91 4.80
N HIS A 287 8.20 -1.26 3.73
CA HIS A 287 6.98 -0.47 3.74
C HIS A 287 5.91 -1.14 2.88
N ALA A 288 4.67 -1.16 3.37
CA ALA A 288 3.52 -1.75 2.68
C ALA A 288 2.73 -0.67 1.95
N PHE A 289 2.53 -0.84 0.65
CA PHE A 289 1.80 0.04 -0.25
C PHE A 289 0.66 -0.71 -0.93
N LEU A 290 -0.36 0.01 -1.36
CA LEU A 290 -1.37 -0.52 -2.26
C LEU A 290 -0.92 -0.29 -3.72
N ALA A 291 -0.95 -1.32 -4.56
CA ALA A 291 -0.67 -1.16 -5.99
C ALA A 291 -1.65 -0.15 -6.63
N ALA A 292 -1.17 0.66 -7.58
CA ALA A 292 -1.98 1.69 -8.25
C ALA A 292 -3.26 1.12 -8.90
N SER A 293 -3.17 -0.11 -9.41
CA SER A 293 -4.28 -0.82 -10.06
C SER A 293 -5.08 -1.74 -9.14
N ALA A 294 -4.93 -1.63 -7.82
CA ALA A 294 -5.59 -2.55 -6.89
C ALA A 294 -7.11 -2.39 -6.89
N PRO A 295 -7.87 -3.34 -7.44
CA PRO A 295 -9.33 -3.29 -7.37
C PRO A 295 -9.79 -3.57 -5.94
N VAL A 296 -10.92 -3.00 -5.56
CA VAL A 296 -11.61 -3.42 -4.33
C VAL A 296 -12.02 -4.90 -4.49
N PRO A 297 -11.64 -5.78 -3.56
CA PRO A 297 -11.96 -7.19 -3.66
C PRO A 297 -13.46 -7.43 -3.49
N VAL A 298 -14.01 -8.31 -4.29
CA VAL A 298 -15.37 -8.81 -4.07
C VAL A 298 -15.33 -9.83 -2.94
N LEU A 299 -16.16 -9.63 -1.91
CA LEU A 299 -16.27 -10.56 -0.78
C LEU A 299 -16.84 -11.90 -1.26
N PRO A 300 -16.33 -13.05 -0.80
CA PRO A 300 -16.87 -14.36 -1.15
C PRO A 300 -18.28 -14.58 -0.50
N ASP A 301 -19.01 -15.61 -0.94
CA ASP A 301 -20.36 -15.90 -0.42
C ASP A 301 -20.34 -16.38 1.04
N GLU A 302 -19.23 -16.95 1.47
CA GLU A 302 -19.00 -17.39 2.85
C GLU A 302 -18.66 -16.21 3.79
N ASP A 303 -18.47 -15.01 3.26
CA ASP A 303 -18.22 -13.84 4.10
C ASP A 303 -19.43 -13.55 4.99
N ARG A 304 -19.15 -13.17 6.24
CA ARG A 304 -20.17 -12.96 7.27
C ARG A 304 -21.23 -11.90 6.92
N PHE A 305 -20.85 -10.89 6.16
CA PHE A 305 -21.78 -9.84 5.74
C PHE A 305 -22.68 -10.34 4.61
N ILE A 306 -22.10 -11.04 3.64
CA ILE A 306 -22.82 -11.61 2.49
C ILE A 306 -23.76 -12.73 2.96
N ARG A 307 -23.28 -13.64 3.82
CA ARG A 307 -24.09 -14.69 4.42
C ARG A 307 -25.28 -14.13 5.20
N ALA A 308 -25.04 -13.10 6.03
CA ALA A 308 -26.10 -12.45 6.77
C ALA A 308 -27.17 -11.83 5.86
N LEU A 309 -26.79 -11.32 4.69
CA LEU A 309 -27.73 -10.80 3.72
C LEU A 309 -28.55 -11.91 3.06
N HIS A 310 -27.94 -13.04 2.69
CA HIS A 310 -28.66 -14.22 2.16
C HIS A 310 -29.65 -14.80 3.16
N GLU A 311 -29.32 -14.83 4.45
CA GLU A 311 -30.21 -15.29 5.52
C GLU A 311 -31.48 -14.43 5.67
N LEU A 312 -31.47 -13.18 5.21
CA LEU A 312 -32.65 -12.31 5.22
C LEU A 312 -33.65 -12.62 4.09
N GLY A 313 -33.24 -13.40 3.10
CA GLY A 313 -34.05 -13.84 1.96
C GLY A 313 -34.08 -12.87 0.78
N GLU A 314 -34.70 -13.33 -0.32
CA GLU A 314 -34.64 -12.69 -1.62
C GLU A 314 -35.13 -11.23 -1.66
N PRO A 315 -36.24 -10.82 -1.03
CA PRO A 315 -36.69 -9.43 -1.06
C PRO A 315 -35.67 -8.46 -0.45
N CYS A 316 -34.96 -8.89 0.62
CA CYS A 316 -33.92 -8.09 1.25
C CYS A 316 -32.65 -8.03 0.40
N TRP A 317 -32.28 -9.15 -0.27
CA TRP A 317 -31.19 -9.17 -1.22
C TRP A 317 -31.43 -8.21 -2.37
N THR A 318 -32.59 -8.30 -3.02
CA THR A 318 -32.96 -7.43 -4.14
C THR A 318 -32.99 -5.96 -3.74
N THR A 319 -33.53 -5.64 -2.56
CA THR A 319 -33.52 -4.28 -2.00
C THR A 319 -32.08 -3.78 -1.75
N ALA A 320 -31.23 -4.59 -1.16
CA ALA A 320 -29.82 -4.23 -0.89
C ALA A 320 -29.04 -4.04 -2.19
N ALA A 321 -29.25 -4.90 -3.20
CA ALA A 321 -28.62 -4.83 -4.50
C ALA A 321 -29.00 -3.54 -5.23
N ALA A 322 -30.29 -3.18 -5.26
CA ALA A 322 -30.72 -1.92 -5.85
C ALA A 322 -30.21 -0.71 -5.08
N LEU A 323 -30.26 -0.72 -3.76
CA LEU A 323 -29.72 0.36 -2.93
C LEU A 323 -28.21 0.51 -3.08
N SER A 324 -27.43 -0.53 -3.41
CA SER A 324 -26.00 -0.40 -3.65
C SER A 324 -25.67 0.51 -4.84
N VAL A 325 -26.64 0.78 -5.72
CA VAL A 325 -26.54 1.70 -6.85
C VAL A 325 -27.25 3.03 -6.54
N LEU A 326 -28.41 2.99 -5.88
CA LEU A 326 -29.36 4.09 -5.77
C LEU A 326 -29.32 4.86 -4.44
N TRP A 327 -28.62 4.38 -3.41
CA TRP A 327 -28.65 4.99 -2.07
C TRP A 327 -28.29 6.49 -2.04
N PRO A 328 -27.39 7.02 -2.89
CA PRO A 328 -27.07 8.44 -2.89
C PRO A 328 -28.25 9.35 -3.24
N LEU A 329 -29.31 8.80 -3.84
CA LEU A 329 -30.53 9.54 -4.17
C LEU A 329 -31.49 9.71 -2.97
N GLY A 330 -31.09 9.37 -1.77
CA GLY A 330 -31.84 9.59 -0.56
C GLY A 330 -33.23 8.95 -0.58
N ARG A 331 -34.28 9.72 -0.28
CA ARG A 331 -35.66 9.21 -0.30
C ARG A 331 -36.14 8.80 -1.68
N THR A 332 -35.65 9.44 -2.73
CA THR A 332 -36.00 9.11 -4.14
C THR A 332 -35.59 7.68 -4.47
N ALA A 333 -34.52 7.15 -3.84
CA ALA A 333 -34.09 5.78 -4.05
C ALA A 333 -35.19 4.74 -3.80
N MET A 334 -36.07 4.95 -2.81
CA MET A 334 -37.16 4.00 -2.51
C MET A 334 -38.11 3.79 -3.69
N THR A 335 -38.50 4.89 -4.34
CA THR A 335 -39.40 4.85 -5.50
C THR A 335 -38.68 4.18 -6.69
N LEU A 336 -37.38 4.48 -6.89
CA LEU A 336 -36.60 3.89 -7.97
C LEU A 336 -36.32 2.40 -7.74
N VAL A 337 -36.08 1.97 -6.49
CA VAL A 337 -35.98 0.55 -6.14
C VAL A 337 -37.26 -0.19 -6.51
N ALA A 338 -38.42 0.31 -6.10
CA ALA A 338 -39.72 -0.31 -6.45
C ALA A 338 -39.88 -0.39 -7.98
N GLY A 339 -39.61 0.70 -8.70
CA GLY A 339 -39.79 0.78 -10.17
C GLY A 339 -38.81 -0.11 -10.94
N THR A 340 -37.61 -0.33 -10.48
CA THR A 340 -36.57 -1.11 -11.18
C THR A 340 -36.57 -2.60 -10.85
N THR A 341 -37.03 -2.98 -9.65
CA THR A 341 -37.00 -4.36 -9.14
C THR A 341 -38.33 -5.09 -9.22
N GLY A 342 -39.46 -4.36 -9.37
CA GLY A 342 -40.81 -4.91 -9.35
C GLY A 342 -41.34 -5.20 -7.92
N LEU A 343 -40.59 -4.85 -6.87
CA LEU A 343 -41.05 -4.93 -5.49
C LEU A 343 -42.07 -3.81 -5.22
N SER A 344 -43.09 -4.11 -4.41
CA SER A 344 -44.01 -3.08 -3.93
C SER A 344 -43.36 -2.13 -2.93
N GLY A 345 -43.85 -0.89 -2.81
CA GLY A 345 -43.34 0.08 -1.83
C GLY A 345 -43.25 -0.46 -0.39
N PRO A 346 -44.28 -1.16 0.13
CA PRO A 346 -44.21 -1.80 1.45
C PRO A 346 -43.13 -2.87 1.57
N GLU A 347 -42.89 -3.69 0.53
CA GLU A 347 -41.82 -4.70 0.54
C GLU A 347 -40.43 -4.06 0.58
N VAL A 348 -40.21 -2.98 -0.17
CA VAL A 348 -38.95 -2.22 -0.14
C VAL A 348 -38.75 -1.61 1.25
N ALA A 349 -39.80 -1.03 1.87
CA ALA A 349 -39.73 -0.46 3.21
C ALA A 349 -39.42 -1.52 4.28
N ASP A 350 -40.03 -2.70 4.19
CA ASP A 350 -39.72 -3.84 5.07
C ASP A 350 -38.29 -4.35 4.85
N GLY A 351 -37.85 -4.46 3.59
CA GLY A 351 -36.49 -4.81 3.23
C GLY A 351 -35.45 -3.85 3.86
N VAL A 352 -35.64 -2.56 3.73
CA VAL A 352 -34.77 -1.51 4.33
C VAL A 352 -34.73 -1.64 5.86
N ARG A 353 -35.92 -1.78 6.50
CA ARG A 353 -36.00 -1.96 7.95
C ARG A 353 -35.20 -3.18 8.42
N ARG A 354 -35.36 -4.34 7.75
CA ARG A 354 -34.64 -5.58 8.07
C ARG A 354 -33.13 -5.45 7.81
N LEU A 355 -32.70 -4.73 6.79
CA LEU A 355 -31.29 -4.45 6.53
C LEU A 355 -30.65 -3.55 7.60
N ILE A 356 -31.41 -2.57 8.13
CA ILE A 356 -30.99 -1.75 9.28
C ILE A 356 -30.88 -2.62 10.53
N GLU A 357 -31.89 -3.45 10.79
CA GLU A 357 -31.87 -4.38 11.94
C GLU A 357 -30.73 -5.40 11.88
N ALA A 358 -30.38 -5.84 10.67
CA ALA A 358 -29.22 -6.70 10.44
C ALA A 358 -27.87 -5.99 10.57
N GLY A 359 -27.86 -4.65 10.70
CA GLY A 359 -26.64 -3.85 10.83
C GLY A 359 -25.85 -3.73 9.53
N LEU A 360 -26.52 -3.76 8.38
CA LEU A 360 -25.93 -3.56 7.04
C LEU A 360 -26.12 -2.13 6.53
N LEU A 361 -27.24 -1.48 6.90
CA LEU A 361 -27.56 -0.10 6.58
C LEU A 361 -27.64 0.77 7.84
N ASP A 362 -27.37 2.05 7.68
CA ASP A 362 -27.68 3.12 8.63
C ASP A 362 -28.68 4.09 8.00
N ALA A 363 -29.62 4.57 8.80
CA ALA A 363 -30.53 5.63 8.41
C ALA A 363 -29.82 6.99 8.57
N LEU A 364 -29.91 7.86 7.57
CA LEU A 364 -29.39 9.22 7.62
C LEU A 364 -30.46 10.12 8.26
N PRO A 365 -30.15 10.85 9.36
CA PRO A 365 -31.14 11.68 10.05
C PRO A 365 -31.65 12.80 9.15
N GLY A 366 -32.94 13.12 9.24
CA GLY A 366 -33.52 14.30 8.60
C GLY A 366 -33.39 15.54 9.49
N GLU A 367 -33.46 16.72 8.89
CA GLU A 367 -33.22 17.99 9.61
C GLU A 367 -34.33 18.39 10.61
N ASP A 368 -35.60 18.00 10.43
CA ASP A 368 -36.75 18.50 11.22
C ASP A 368 -37.59 17.42 11.89
N GLY A 369 -37.02 16.28 12.27
CA GLY A 369 -37.79 15.17 12.90
C GLY A 369 -38.75 14.45 11.95
N GLY A 370 -38.69 14.74 10.66
CA GLY A 370 -39.54 14.24 9.59
C GLY A 370 -39.09 12.91 8.96
N GLY A 371 -38.52 12.03 9.71
CA GLY A 371 -38.01 10.74 9.22
C GLY A 371 -36.66 10.82 8.47
N PRO A 372 -36.04 9.68 8.12
CA PRO A 372 -34.71 9.66 7.52
C PRO A 372 -34.70 10.35 6.14
N ARG A 373 -33.62 11.10 5.84
CA ARG A 373 -33.38 11.68 4.52
C ARG A 373 -32.88 10.68 3.49
N GLY A 374 -32.44 9.51 3.94
CA GLY A 374 -31.92 8.44 3.11
C GLY A 374 -31.26 7.33 3.95
N TRP A 375 -30.51 6.49 3.29
CA TRP A 375 -29.81 5.35 3.91
C TRP A 375 -28.42 5.22 3.32
N THR A 376 -27.48 4.72 4.08
CA THR A 376 -26.13 4.40 3.62
C THR A 376 -25.68 3.04 4.11
N PHE A 377 -24.81 2.37 3.37
CA PHE A 377 -24.20 1.12 3.84
C PHE A 377 -23.20 1.42 4.97
N ARG A 378 -23.18 0.61 6.03
CA ARG A 378 -22.24 0.74 7.13
C ARG A 378 -20.80 0.60 6.70
N SER A 379 -20.54 -0.23 5.69
CA SER A 379 -19.22 -0.41 5.09
C SER A 379 -19.32 -0.25 3.56
N PRO A 380 -18.60 0.69 2.95
CA PRO A 380 -18.50 0.80 1.49
C PRO A 380 -17.95 -0.48 0.83
N LEU A 381 -17.13 -1.28 1.53
CA LEU A 381 -16.68 -2.59 1.04
C LEU A 381 -17.85 -3.55 0.80
N VAL A 382 -18.82 -3.57 1.72
CA VAL A 382 -20.03 -4.43 1.61
C VAL A 382 -20.91 -3.95 0.48
N GLU A 383 -21.13 -2.64 0.36
CA GLU A 383 -21.82 -2.03 -0.78
C GLU A 383 -21.18 -2.45 -2.11
N HIS A 384 -19.85 -2.28 -2.22
CA HIS A 384 -19.10 -2.66 -3.42
C HIS A 384 -19.26 -4.15 -3.74
N ALA A 385 -19.20 -5.02 -2.74
CA ALA A 385 -19.35 -6.46 -2.90
C ALA A 385 -20.76 -6.85 -3.39
N ILE A 386 -21.80 -6.17 -2.92
CA ILE A 386 -23.18 -6.37 -3.34
C ILE A 386 -23.37 -5.87 -4.78
N ARG A 387 -22.95 -4.65 -5.08
CA ARG A 387 -23.00 -4.05 -6.40
C ARG A 387 -22.25 -4.87 -7.46
N GLY A 388 -21.11 -5.45 -7.08
CA GLY A 388 -20.31 -6.32 -7.96
C GLY A 388 -20.98 -7.64 -8.35
N ARG A 389 -22.06 -8.04 -7.65
CA ARG A 389 -22.87 -9.23 -7.97
C ARG A 389 -24.04 -8.93 -8.90
N LEU A 390 -24.38 -7.66 -9.11
CA LEU A 390 -25.37 -7.28 -10.09
C LEU A 390 -24.88 -7.58 -11.50
N GLY A 391 -25.74 -8.20 -12.31
CA GLY A 391 -25.51 -8.36 -13.73
C GLY A 391 -25.36 -7.00 -14.45
N PRO A 392 -24.60 -6.92 -15.57
CA PRO A 392 -24.40 -5.66 -16.29
C PRO A 392 -25.71 -5.00 -16.71
N LEU A 393 -26.72 -5.77 -17.11
CA LEU A 393 -28.02 -5.24 -17.53
C LEU A 393 -28.81 -4.68 -16.36
N GLU A 394 -28.84 -5.37 -15.23
CA GLU A 394 -29.54 -4.92 -14.01
C GLU A 394 -28.92 -3.63 -13.50
N ARG A 395 -27.60 -3.59 -13.37
CA ARG A 395 -26.84 -2.40 -12.97
C ARG A 395 -27.08 -1.25 -13.94
N GLY A 396 -27.08 -1.52 -15.25
CA GLY A 396 -27.35 -0.52 -16.28
C GLY A 396 -28.75 0.09 -16.17
N ARG A 397 -29.80 -0.72 -15.94
CA ARG A 397 -31.18 -0.24 -15.74
C ARG A 397 -31.32 0.64 -14.50
N MET A 398 -30.75 0.22 -13.37
CA MET A 398 -30.76 1.02 -12.15
C MET A 398 -30.00 2.33 -12.31
N SER A 399 -28.85 2.29 -12.99
CA SER A 399 -28.03 3.48 -13.29
C SER A 399 -28.77 4.43 -14.24
N ALA A 400 -29.46 3.90 -15.26
CA ALA A 400 -30.29 4.73 -16.17
C ALA A 400 -31.39 5.45 -15.41
N ALA A 401 -32.12 4.75 -14.54
CA ALA A 401 -33.14 5.38 -13.68
C ALA A 401 -32.56 6.48 -12.76
N ALA A 402 -31.36 6.27 -12.23
CA ALA A 402 -30.67 7.28 -11.43
C ALA A 402 -30.29 8.52 -12.26
N VAL A 403 -29.73 8.31 -13.47
CA VAL A 403 -29.34 9.38 -14.39
C VAL A 403 -30.55 10.20 -14.81
N GLU A 404 -31.65 9.55 -15.22
CA GLU A 404 -32.88 10.22 -15.59
C GLU A 404 -33.48 11.07 -14.46
N ALA A 405 -33.46 10.55 -13.23
CA ALA A 405 -33.92 11.29 -12.05
C ALA A 405 -33.05 12.54 -11.78
N LEU A 406 -31.72 12.43 -11.94
CA LEU A 406 -30.80 13.56 -11.75
C LEU A 406 -30.91 14.58 -12.86
N TRP A 407 -31.05 14.15 -14.11
CA TRP A 407 -31.27 15.04 -15.26
C TRP A 407 -32.59 15.79 -15.14
N ALA A 408 -33.66 15.10 -14.78
CA ALA A 408 -34.97 15.72 -14.56
C ALA A 408 -34.94 16.77 -13.43
N ALA A 409 -34.19 16.49 -12.35
CA ALA A 409 -34.02 17.43 -11.25
C ALA A 409 -33.23 18.68 -11.66
N ARG A 410 -32.19 18.54 -12.49
CA ARG A 410 -31.42 19.67 -13.04
C ARG A 410 -32.25 20.52 -13.99
N ASP A 411 -32.92 19.89 -14.97
CA ASP A 411 -33.73 20.57 -15.98
C ASP A 411 -34.87 21.36 -15.31
N ASN A 412 -35.46 20.83 -14.22
CA ASN A 412 -36.49 21.53 -13.45
C ASN A 412 -35.89 22.69 -12.60
N ALA A 413 -34.68 22.57 -12.09
CA ALA A 413 -34.02 23.63 -11.32
C ALA A 413 -33.61 24.82 -12.22
N ASP A 414 -33.14 24.56 -13.44
CA ASP A 414 -32.79 25.59 -14.43
C ASP A 414 -34.04 26.36 -14.88
N ALA A 415 -35.20 25.70 -14.95
CA ALA A 415 -36.47 26.32 -15.27
C ALA A 415 -37.01 27.24 -14.14
N ALA A 416 -36.61 27.02 -12.90
CA ALA A 416 -37.15 27.76 -11.73
C ALA A 416 -36.29 28.95 -11.27
N ALA A 417 -35.20 29.30 -11.96
CA ALA A 417 -34.30 30.44 -11.67
C ALA A 417 -33.86 30.59 -10.19
N ALA A 418 -33.79 29.51 -9.43
CA ALA A 418 -33.36 29.51 -8.02
C ALA A 418 -31.96 28.92 -7.87
N PRO A 419 -31.03 29.55 -7.12
CA PRO A 419 -29.66 29.07 -6.93
C PRO A 419 -29.60 28.00 -5.84
N HIS A 420 -30.44 26.95 -5.93
CA HIS A 420 -30.44 25.87 -4.98
C HIS A 420 -29.98 24.58 -5.66
N ARG A 421 -28.94 24.01 -5.10
CA ARG A 421 -28.42 22.66 -5.38
C ARG A 421 -29.62 21.71 -5.50
N PRO A 422 -29.73 20.88 -6.57
CA PRO A 422 -30.81 19.93 -6.64
C PRO A 422 -30.72 18.99 -5.43
N ALA A 423 -31.70 19.05 -4.54
CA ALA A 423 -31.75 18.35 -3.26
C ALA A 423 -32.03 16.84 -3.40
N VAL A 424 -31.43 16.18 -4.43
CA VAL A 424 -31.64 14.77 -4.75
C VAL A 424 -30.55 13.90 -4.18
N LEU A 425 -29.31 14.41 -4.09
CA LEU A 425 -28.19 13.64 -3.53
C LEU A 425 -28.02 13.93 -2.04
N VAL A 426 -27.77 12.88 -1.26
CA VAL A 426 -27.37 13.01 0.14
C VAL A 426 -25.96 13.60 0.24
N GLU A 427 -25.66 14.36 1.31
CA GLU A 427 -24.34 15.01 1.47
C GLU A 427 -23.17 14.04 1.56
N GLU A 428 -23.41 12.82 2.03
CA GLU A 428 -22.43 11.76 2.12
C GLU A 428 -22.03 11.16 0.76
N ALA A 429 -22.79 11.50 -0.30
CA ALA A 429 -22.47 11.05 -1.65
C ALA A 429 -21.46 11.97 -2.31
N ASP A 430 -20.49 11.39 -2.99
CA ASP A 430 -19.61 12.14 -3.88
C ASP A 430 -20.37 12.54 -5.16
N ALA A 431 -20.84 13.79 -5.18
CA ALA A 431 -21.64 14.29 -6.27
C ALA A 431 -20.86 14.42 -7.59
N GLU A 432 -19.54 14.60 -7.53
CA GLU A 432 -18.68 14.79 -8.70
C GLU A 432 -18.48 13.48 -9.48
N THR A 433 -18.35 12.37 -8.77
CA THR A 433 -18.11 11.05 -9.38
C THR A 433 -19.39 10.24 -9.58
N TYR A 434 -20.43 10.45 -8.79
CA TYR A 434 -21.64 9.60 -8.84
C TYR A 434 -22.34 9.65 -10.19
N LEU A 435 -22.67 10.85 -10.71
CA LEU A 435 -23.39 10.97 -11.97
C LEU A 435 -22.60 10.43 -13.17
N PRO A 436 -21.33 10.80 -13.39
CA PRO A 436 -20.53 10.23 -14.47
C PRO A 436 -20.41 8.70 -14.40
N ASP A 437 -20.31 8.13 -13.19
CA ASP A 437 -20.28 6.70 -12.98
C ASP A 437 -21.59 6.02 -13.37
N ARG A 438 -22.73 6.64 -13.03
CA ARG A 438 -24.04 6.10 -13.42
C ARG A 438 -24.26 6.21 -14.92
N ILE A 439 -23.83 7.32 -15.56
CA ILE A 439 -23.84 7.45 -17.04
C ILE A 439 -22.99 6.34 -17.68
N ALA A 440 -21.79 6.09 -17.17
CA ALA A 440 -20.89 5.06 -17.69
C ALA A 440 -21.47 3.63 -17.56
N ASP A 441 -22.19 3.34 -16.45
CA ASP A 441 -22.87 2.05 -16.23
C ASP A 441 -24.17 1.92 -17.04
N ALA A 442 -24.94 3.01 -17.24
CA ALA A 442 -26.19 3.04 -18.02
C ALA A 442 -25.94 2.82 -19.52
N GLY A 443 -24.84 3.36 -20.04
CA GLY A 443 -24.41 3.16 -21.41
C GLY A 443 -25.51 3.59 -22.43
N VAL A 444 -25.92 2.67 -23.27
CA VAL A 444 -26.90 2.92 -24.36
C VAL A 444 -28.36 3.04 -23.89
N LEU A 445 -28.64 2.91 -22.60
CA LEU A 445 -30.00 2.96 -22.05
C LEU A 445 -30.52 4.40 -21.84
N ILE A 446 -29.66 5.40 -22.02
CA ILE A 446 -29.97 6.84 -21.83
C ILE A 446 -29.65 7.62 -23.10
N ASP A 447 -29.95 8.93 -23.12
CA ASP A 447 -29.60 9.81 -24.24
C ASP A 447 -28.10 9.81 -24.49
N ARG A 448 -27.67 9.37 -25.68
CA ARG A 448 -26.27 9.16 -26.02
C ARG A 448 -25.48 10.47 -26.13
N ASP A 449 -26.04 11.47 -26.78
CA ASP A 449 -25.33 12.72 -27.04
C ASP A 449 -25.07 13.48 -25.73
N ARG A 450 -26.08 13.53 -24.87
CA ARG A 450 -25.97 14.10 -23.53
C ARG A 450 -24.96 13.30 -22.66
N ALA A 451 -25.02 11.97 -22.73
CA ALA A 451 -24.10 11.09 -22.02
C ALA A 451 -22.64 11.32 -22.44
N VAL A 452 -22.35 11.40 -23.74
CA VAL A 452 -21.00 11.66 -24.27
C VAL A 452 -20.51 13.05 -23.82
N ALA A 453 -21.35 14.07 -23.92
CA ALA A 453 -21.01 15.43 -23.51
C ALA A 453 -20.68 15.51 -22.01
N GLU A 454 -21.53 14.94 -21.13
CA GLU A 454 -21.32 14.97 -19.68
C GLU A 454 -20.13 14.11 -19.24
N LEU A 455 -19.93 12.91 -19.83
CA LEU A 455 -18.76 12.07 -19.53
C LEU A 455 -17.45 12.76 -19.94
N THR A 456 -17.44 13.41 -21.10
CA THR A 456 -16.25 14.12 -21.59
C THR A 456 -15.95 15.32 -20.72
N ALA A 457 -16.95 16.14 -20.38
CA ALA A 457 -16.78 17.29 -19.52
C ALA A 457 -16.31 16.90 -18.09
N ALA A 458 -16.90 15.85 -17.52
CA ALA A 458 -16.49 15.33 -16.22
C ALA A 458 -15.04 14.81 -16.23
N ALA A 459 -14.64 14.09 -17.29
CA ALA A 459 -13.28 13.58 -17.41
C ALA A 459 -12.24 14.70 -17.59
N GLU A 460 -12.59 15.76 -18.36
CA GLU A 460 -11.72 16.93 -18.57
C GLU A 460 -11.61 17.83 -17.33
N ALA A 461 -12.61 17.83 -16.45
CA ALA A 461 -12.58 18.57 -15.18
C ALA A 461 -11.67 17.93 -14.12
N LEU A 462 -11.38 16.64 -14.24
CA LEU A 462 -10.48 15.95 -13.30
C LEU A 462 -9.03 16.39 -13.51
N HIS A 463 -8.35 16.67 -12.39
CA HIS A 463 -6.89 16.82 -12.45
C HIS A 463 -6.23 15.47 -12.78
N PRO A 464 -5.20 15.46 -13.63
CA PRO A 464 -4.44 14.25 -13.93
C PRO A 464 -3.82 13.67 -12.65
N ASP A 465 -4.38 12.60 -12.12
CA ASP A 465 -3.89 11.88 -10.96
C ASP A 465 -3.59 10.43 -11.37
N PRO A 466 -2.34 9.95 -11.20
CA PRO A 466 -1.98 8.56 -11.47
C PRO A 466 -2.78 7.54 -10.65
N GLU A 467 -3.34 7.94 -9.52
CA GLU A 467 -4.13 7.07 -8.65
C GLU A 467 -5.62 7.07 -8.98
N ASP A 468 -6.13 8.13 -9.65
CA ASP A 468 -7.54 8.23 -10.04
C ASP A 468 -7.76 7.71 -11.46
N ARG A 469 -8.55 6.65 -11.57
CA ARG A 469 -8.93 6.04 -12.85
C ARG A 469 -10.26 6.55 -13.40
N GLY A 470 -10.90 7.51 -12.75
CA GLY A 470 -12.18 8.09 -13.17
C GLY A 470 -12.11 8.63 -14.58
N MET A 471 -11.13 9.48 -14.86
CA MET A 471 -10.89 10.08 -16.17
C MET A 471 -10.85 9.02 -17.30
N LEU A 472 -10.00 8.00 -17.17
CA LEU A 472 -9.87 6.94 -18.17
C LEU A 472 -11.16 6.13 -18.34
N ARG A 473 -11.84 5.84 -17.23
CA ARG A 473 -13.11 5.08 -17.22
C ARG A 473 -14.19 5.85 -17.96
N TRP A 474 -14.33 7.14 -17.74
CA TRP A 474 -15.34 7.97 -18.38
C TRP A 474 -15.05 8.21 -19.84
N PHE A 475 -13.79 8.50 -20.24
CA PHE A 475 -13.44 8.56 -21.67
C PHE A 475 -13.68 7.23 -22.39
N ARG A 476 -13.40 6.08 -21.78
CA ARG A 476 -13.73 4.76 -22.35
C ARG A 476 -15.24 4.54 -22.47
N ALA A 477 -16.02 5.03 -21.53
CA ALA A 477 -17.49 4.94 -21.59
C ALA A 477 -18.03 5.83 -22.72
N ALA A 478 -17.56 7.06 -22.84
CA ALA A 478 -17.90 7.96 -23.95
C ALA A 478 -17.53 7.35 -25.31
N LEU A 479 -16.31 6.80 -25.45
CA LEU A 479 -15.83 6.15 -26.67
C LEU A 479 -16.75 5.01 -27.17
N ARG A 480 -17.41 4.29 -26.24
CA ARG A 480 -18.35 3.20 -26.58
C ARG A 480 -19.66 3.73 -27.15
N LEU A 481 -20.04 4.96 -26.84
CA LEU A 481 -21.29 5.58 -27.27
C LEU A 481 -21.15 6.36 -28.59
N ILE A 482 -19.91 6.73 -28.96
CA ILE A 482 -19.62 7.51 -30.16
C ILE A 482 -19.60 6.58 -31.38
N GLU A 483 -20.46 6.85 -32.36
CA GLU A 483 -20.57 6.11 -33.63
C GLU A 483 -19.84 6.82 -34.80
N GLU A 484 -19.75 8.16 -34.75
CA GLU A 484 -19.16 8.99 -35.80
C GLU A 484 -17.63 8.79 -35.79
N PRO A 485 -16.99 8.42 -36.92
CA PRO A 485 -15.58 8.03 -36.97
C PRO A 485 -14.61 9.12 -36.50
N ALA A 486 -14.83 10.38 -36.90
CA ALA A 486 -13.93 11.49 -36.52
C ALA A 486 -14.02 11.82 -35.05
N ALA A 487 -15.24 11.88 -34.47
CA ALA A 487 -15.43 12.06 -33.04
C ALA A 487 -14.87 10.88 -32.23
N ARG A 488 -14.96 9.66 -32.78
CA ARG A 488 -14.41 8.46 -32.17
C ARG A 488 -12.87 8.49 -32.08
N GLU A 489 -12.22 9.01 -33.12
CA GLU A 489 -10.75 9.15 -33.12
C GLU A 489 -10.27 10.17 -32.06
N LEU A 490 -10.95 11.32 -31.95
CA LEU A 490 -10.68 12.31 -30.89
C LEU A 490 -10.90 11.72 -29.49
N ALA A 491 -11.97 10.92 -29.29
CA ALA A 491 -12.21 10.23 -28.03
C ALA A 491 -11.13 9.17 -27.76
N LEU A 492 -10.62 8.49 -28.79
CA LEU A 492 -9.52 7.53 -28.67
C LEU A 492 -8.22 8.23 -28.28
N LEU A 493 -7.92 9.40 -28.83
CA LEU A 493 -6.79 10.23 -28.43
C LEU A 493 -6.84 10.61 -26.94
N ARG A 494 -8.02 11.03 -26.46
CA ARG A 494 -8.24 11.30 -25.02
C ARG A 494 -8.00 10.05 -24.17
N CYS A 495 -8.43 8.88 -24.63
CA CYS A 495 -8.15 7.60 -23.97
C CYS A 495 -6.65 7.27 -23.93
N VAL A 496 -5.88 7.57 -24.98
CA VAL A 496 -4.41 7.39 -25.03
C VAL A 496 -3.76 8.23 -23.93
N LYS A 497 -4.08 9.53 -23.88
CA LYS A 497 -3.52 10.47 -22.92
C LYS A 497 -3.91 10.10 -21.47
N ALA A 498 -5.18 9.77 -21.22
CA ALA A 498 -5.65 9.34 -19.90
C ALA A 498 -5.01 8.01 -19.47
N ALA A 499 -4.90 7.03 -20.35
CA ALA A 499 -4.25 5.75 -20.05
C ALA A 499 -2.77 5.91 -19.73
N TRP A 500 -2.10 6.85 -20.40
CA TRP A 500 -0.71 7.20 -20.09
C TRP A 500 -0.57 7.78 -18.67
N VAL A 501 -1.41 8.75 -18.30
CA VAL A 501 -1.40 9.39 -16.96
C VAL A 501 -1.55 8.37 -15.84
N VAL A 502 -2.49 7.41 -15.98
CA VAL A 502 -2.74 6.39 -14.94
C VAL A 502 -1.79 5.18 -15.01
N GLY A 503 -0.76 5.22 -15.87
CA GLY A 503 0.22 4.14 -16.02
C GLY A 503 -0.29 2.86 -16.69
N GLU A 504 -1.45 2.90 -17.37
CA GLU A 504 -1.95 1.79 -18.18
C GLU A 504 -1.26 1.74 -19.56
N HIS A 505 0.07 1.61 -19.56
CA HIS A 505 0.89 1.67 -20.78
C HIS A 505 0.47 0.71 -21.89
N PRO A 506 0.10 -0.57 -21.63
CA PRO A 506 -0.38 -1.46 -22.69
C PRO A 506 -1.68 -0.98 -23.34
N THR A 507 -2.55 -0.33 -22.56
CA THR A 507 -3.79 0.27 -23.09
C THR A 507 -3.51 1.50 -23.93
N ALA A 508 -2.62 2.38 -23.45
CA ALA A 508 -2.18 3.56 -24.21
C ALA A 508 -1.56 3.14 -25.55
N GLY A 509 -0.65 2.15 -25.56
CA GLY A 509 0.00 1.63 -26.76
C GLY A 509 -0.97 1.06 -27.78
N LYS A 510 -1.96 0.25 -27.34
CA LYS A 510 -2.98 -0.31 -28.25
C LYS A 510 -3.89 0.75 -28.85
N ALA A 511 -4.28 1.74 -28.05
CA ALA A 511 -5.12 2.84 -28.52
C ALA A 511 -4.33 3.75 -29.49
N ALA A 512 -3.06 4.05 -29.21
CA ALA A 512 -2.17 4.77 -30.10
C ALA A 512 -1.99 4.04 -31.44
N GLU A 513 -1.72 2.72 -31.41
CA GLU A 513 -1.59 1.90 -32.60
C GLU A 513 -2.86 1.92 -33.48
N ALA A 514 -4.04 1.93 -32.86
CA ALA A 514 -5.31 2.00 -33.60
C ALA A 514 -5.43 3.34 -34.37
N ILE A 515 -5.05 4.46 -33.76
CA ILE A 515 -5.03 5.77 -34.43
C ILE A 515 -4.01 5.77 -35.59
N LEU A 516 -2.78 5.30 -35.34
CA LEU A 516 -1.69 5.40 -36.31
C LEU A 516 -1.89 4.49 -37.53
N ARG A 517 -2.70 3.42 -37.45
CA ARG A 517 -2.99 2.54 -38.58
C ARG A 517 -3.91 3.17 -39.62
N ASP A 518 -4.84 3.99 -39.19
CA ASP A 518 -5.86 4.60 -40.06
C ASP A 518 -6.22 5.99 -39.52
N PRO A 519 -5.24 6.94 -39.57
CA PRO A 519 -5.47 8.30 -39.10
C PRO A 519 -6.42 9.04 -40.05
N SER A 520 -7.40 9.73 -39.48
CA SER A 520 -8.27 10.61 -40.25
C SER A 520 -7.63 12.01 -40.46
N ASP A 521 -8.15 12.77 -41.39
CA ASP A 521 -7.72 14.16 -41.66
C ASP A 521 -8.09 15.12 -40.49
N VAL A 522 -8.78 14.66 -39.47
CA VAL A 522 -9.19 15.46 -38.29
C VAL A 522 -8.04 15.72 -37.34
N LEU A 523 -7.07 14.79 -37.26
CA LEU A 523 -5.92 14.95 -36.36
C LEU A 523 -4.79 15.75 -37.04
N PRO A 524 -4.37 16.89 -36.46
CA PRO A 524 -3.24 17.63 -36.98
C PRO A 524 -1.95 16.81 -36.85
N GLY A 525 -0.95 17.06 -37.70
CA GLY A 525 0.33 16.36 -37.69
C GLY A 525 1.06 16.38 -36.33
N GLN A 526 0.84 17.42 -35.54
CA GLN A 526 1.36 17.51 -34.18
C GLN A 526 0.78 16.46 -33.23
N GLU A 527 -0.53 16.23 -33.27
CA GLU A 527 -1.19 15.20 -32.46
C GLU A 527 -0.75 13.79 -32.89
N LEU A 528 -0.62 13.56 -34.20
CA LEU A 528 -0.08 12.30 -34.72
C LEU A 528 1.36 12.03 -34.26
N GLN A 529 2.21 13.07 -34.20
CA GLN A 529 3.56 12.98 -33.65
C GLN A 529 3.54 12.60 -32.16
N GLU A 530 2.66 13.23 -31.37
CA GLU A 530 2.51 12.93 -29.94
C GLU A 530 2.06 11.47 -29.75
N VAL A 531 1.04 11.02 -30.50
CA VAL A 531 0.55 9.63 -30.46
C VAL A 531 1.65 8.65 -30.85
N ALA A 532 2.39 8.92 -31.93
CA ALA A 532 3.51 8.08 -32.37
C ALA A 532 4.60 7.97 -31.29
N SER A 533 4.94 9.09 -30.64
CA SER A 533 5.89 9.11 -29.55
C SER A 533 5.38 8.37 -28.30
N LEU A 534 4.10 8.54 -27.93
CA LEU A 534 3.47 7.81 -26.83
C LEU A 534 3.45 6.30 -27.07
N GLN A 535 3.25 5.85 -28.33
CA GLN A 535 3.35 4.44 -28.67
C GLN A 535 4.73 3.86 -28.39
N VAL A 536 5.78 4.59 -28.77
CA VAL A 536 7.19 4.19 -28.50
C VAL A 536 7.46 4.13 -27.01
N VAL A 537 7.06 5.18 -26.28
CA VAL A 537 7.28 5.25 -24.83
C VAL A 537 6.45 4.19 -24.08
N ALA A 538 5.22 3.89 -24.54
CA ALA A 538 4.39 2.83 -23.98
C ALA A 538 5.02 1.44 -24.16
N ALA A 539 5.66 1.15 -25.31
CA ALA A 539 6.40 -0.08 -25.52
C ALA A 539 7.59 -0.19 -24.56
N ALA A 540 8.35 0.88 -24.38
CA ALA A 540 9.48 0.94 -23.45
C ALA A 540 9.01 0.79 -21.98
N ALA A 541 7.91 1.45 -21.58
CA ALA A 541 7.34 1.34 -20.25
C ALA A 541 6.80 -0.07 -19.95
N GLY A 542 6.23 -0.72 -20.97
CA GLY A 542 5.81 -2.12 -20.93
C GLY A 542 6.97 -3.11 -20.96
N LYS A 543 8.22 -2.63 -21.09
CA LYS A 543 9.45 -3.45 -21.21
C LYS A 543 9.41 -4.39 -22.43
N ASP A 544 8.67 -4.01 -23.47
CA ASP A 544 8.63 -4.74 -24.76
C ASP A 544 9.78 -4.28 -25.68
N TRP A 545 11.00 -4.69 -25.32
CA TRP A 545 12.21 -4.34 -26.04
C TRP A 545 12.24 -4.87 -27.46
N THR A 546 11.51 -5.97 -27.73
CA THR A 546 11.37 -6.54 -29.09
C THR A 546 10.58 -5.61 -29.99
N GLN A 547 9.46 -5.11 -29.51
CA GLN A 547 8.64 -4.14 -30.23
C GLN A 547 9.41 -2.83 -30.42
N LEU A 548 10.08 -2.34 -29.38
CA LEU A 548 10.88 -1.14 -29.44
C LEU A 548 11.99 -1.22 -30.52
N SER A 549 12.70 -2.34 -30.60
CA SER A 549 13.71 -2.56 -31.62
C SER A 549 13.11 -2.57 -33.05
N ARG A 550 11.93 -3.13 -33.24
CA ARG A 550 11.18 -3.09 -34.52
C ARG A 550 10.81 -1.65 -34.92
N MET A 551 10.36 -0.83 -33.93
CA MET A 551 10.05 0.58 -34.14
C MET A 551 11.29 1.42 -34.51
N GLY A 552 12.51 0.97 -34.23
CA GLY A 552 13.75 1.57 -34.73
C GLY A 552 13.90 1.44 -36.26
N SER A 553 13.31 0.41 -36.87
CA SER A 553 13.45 0.17 -38.33
C SER A 553 12.62 1.16 -39.15
N ALA A 554 13.09 1.49 -40.39
CA ALA A 554 12.32 2.28 -41.34
C ALA A 554 11.04 1.56 -41.76
N GLU A 555 11.15 0.24 -41.98
CA GLU A 555 10.01 -0.58 -42.43
C GLU A 555 8.79 -0.53 -41.52
N TRP A 556 8.96 -0.29 -40.25
CA TRP A 556 7.83 -0.15 -39.32
C TRP A 556 7.00 1.09 -39.65
N TRP A 557 7.68 2.23 -39.82
CA TRP A 557 7.05 3.53 -40.04
C TRP A 557 6.54 3.69 -41.47
N ASP A 558 7.22 3.13 -42.46
CA ASP A 558 6.83 3.15 -43.86
C ASP A 558 5.50 2.41 -44.15
N ARG A 559 5.09 1.54 -43.23
CA ARG A 559 3.78 0.84 -43.29
C ARG A 559 2.60 1.67 -42.78
N LEU A 560 2.91 2.74 -42.05
CA LEU A 560 1.91 3.59 -41.44
C LEU A 560 1.68 4.82 -42.34
N PRO A 561 0.42 5.27 -42.54
CA PRO A 561 0.11 6.44 -43.35
C PRO A 561 0.39 7.73 -42.55
N LEU A 562 1.64 7.93 -42.16
CA LEU A 562 2.07 9.06 -41.30
C LEU A 562 2.92 10.05 -42.08
N PRO A 563 2.74 11.37 -41.81
CA PRO A 563 3.66 12.36 -42.39
C PRO A 563 5.05 12.21 -41.75
N PRO A 564 6.13 12.55 -42.52
CA PRO A 564 7.51 12.43 -42.03
C PRO A 564 7.76 13.18 -40.72
N GLU A 565 7.06 14.31 -40.51
CA GLU A 565 7.15 15.16 -39.32
C GLU A 565 6.66 14.43 -38.04
N ALA A 566 5.80 13.44 -38.19
CA ALA A 566 5.34 12.59 -37.07
C ALA A 566 6.21 11.33 -36.93
N ALA A 567 6.58 10.69 -38.03
CA ALA A 567 7.31 9.43 -38.05
C ALA A 567 8.78 9.58 -37.62
N VAL A 568 9.48 10.61 -38.09
CA VAL A 568 10.92 10.81 -37.84
C VAL A 568 11.24 11.01 -36.35
N PRO A 569 10.53 11.90 -35.59
CA PRO A 569 10.78 12.07 -34.18
C PRO A 569 10.54 10.79 -33.37
N ALA A 570 9.43 10.08 -33.64
CA ALA A 570 9.09 8.86 -32.96
C ALA A 570 10.12 7.73 -33.24
N ARG A 571 10.58 7.60 -34.48
CA ARG A 571 11.66 6.67 -34.84
C ARG A 571 12.97 7.02 -34.15
N ALA A 572 13.35 8.32 -34.11
CA ALA A 572 14.55 8.76 -33.41
C ALA A 572 14.49 8.41 -31.93
N LEU A 573 13.31 8.60 -31.31
CA LEU A 573 13.07 8.19 -29.93
C LEU A 573 13.21 6.68 -29.74
N ALA A 574 12.64 5.86 -30.64
CA ALA A 574 12.76 4.39 -30.57
C ALA A 574 14.20 3.93 -30.66
N LEU A 575 14.98 4.49 -31.60
CA LEU A 575 16.41 4.21 -31.76
C LEU A 575 17.21 4.64 -30.51
N CYS A 576 16.88 5.80 -29.95
CA CYS A 576 17.51 6.31 -28.73
C CYS A 576 17.26 5.37 -27.55
N LEU A 577 16.01 4.91 -27.34
CA LEU A 577 15.64 3.98 -26.28
C LEU A 577 16.17 2.56 -26.51
N ALA A 578 16.47 2.19 -27.76
CA ALA A 578 17.14 0.94 -28.13
C ALA A 578 18.68 1.06 -28.11
N GLU A 579 19.24 2.18 -27.67
CA GLU A 579 20.69 2.46 -27.59
C GLU A 579 21.44 2.37 -28.92
N GLN A 580 20.76 2.62 -30.04
CA GLN A 580 21.32 2.61 -31.37
C GLN A 580 21.86 4.01 -31.76
N TRP A 581 22.84 4.50 -31.01
CA TRP A 581 23.30 5.88 -31.00
C TRP A 581 23.73 6.39 -32.37
N GLN A 582 24.50 5.61 -33.15
CA GLN A 582 24.96 5.99 -34.47
C GLN A 582 23.79 6.10 -35.46
N GLU A 583 22.83 5.19 -35.38
CA GLU A 583 21.62 5.20 -36.22
C GLU A 583 20.72 6.41 -35.91
N VAL A 584 20.64 6.85 -34.63
CA VAL A 584 19.98 8.11 -34.26
C VAL A 584 20.60 9.27 -35.00
N LEU A 585 21.93 9.41 -34.88
CA LEU A 585 22.67 10.53 -35.52
C LEU A 585 22.56 10.51 -37.04
N ASP A 586 22.69 9.35 -37.68
CA ASP A 586 22.55 9.16 -39.11
C ASP A 586 21.14 9.47 -39.63
N LEU A 587 20.10 9.07 -38.86
CA LEU A 587 18.72 9.41 -39.16
C LEU A 587 18.50 10.91 -39.10
N LEU A 588 18.85 11.54 -37.96
CA LEU A 588 18.63 12.98 -37.76
C LEU A 588 19.41 13.87 -38.71
N SER A 589 20.62 13.46 -39.07
CA SER A 589 21.40 14.15 -40.08
C SER A 589 20.76 14.11 -41.48
N ARG A 590 20.26 12.93 -41.90
CA ARG A 590 19.59 12.75 -43.22
C ARG A 590 18.22 13.43 -43.30
N THR A 591 17.55 13.60 -42.19
CA THR A 591 16.18 14.15 -42.13
C THR A 591 16.13 15.56 -41.52
N GLU A 592 17.24 16.26 -41.48
CA GLU A 592 17.37 17.58 -40.81
C GLU A 592 16.32 18.58 -41.33
N ALA A 593 16.04 18.60 -42.64
CA ALA A 593 15.05 19.46 -43.23
C ALA A 593 13.61 19.19 -42.81
N VAL A 594 13.31 17.94 -42.33
CA VAL A 594 11.98 17.55 -41.89
C VAL A 594 11.71 18.06 -40.48
N TRP A 595 12.62 17.80 -39.54
CA TRP A 595 12.35 18.05 -38.12
C TRP A 595 12.84 19.45 -37.65
N ARG A 596 13.80 20.06 -38.30
CA ARG A 596 14.39 21.35 -37.84
C ARG A 596 13.53 22.56 -38.23
N THR A 597 12.74 22.46 -39.29
CA THR A 597 11.87 23.53 -39.77
C THR A 597 10.54 23.62 -39.07
N ASN A 598 10.12 22.51 -38.38
CA ASN A 598 8.86 22.44 -37.63
C ASN A 598 9.16 22.55 -36.13
N PRO A 599 8.74 23.64 -35.46
CA PRO A 599 9.01 23.81 -34.01
C PRO A 599 8.51 22.65 -33.14
N HIS A 600 7.34 22.07 -33.50
CA HIS A 600 6.76 20.97 -32.75
C HIS A 600 7.48 19.63 -32.95
N ALA A 601 8.04 19.41 -34.17
CA ALA A 601 8.79 18.19 -34.45
C ALA A 601 10.23 18.22 -33.94
N ARG A 602 10.73 19.34 -33.45
CA ARG A 602 12.13 19.58 -33.12
C ARG A 602 12.58 19.02 -31.78
N LEU A 603 11.69 19.06 -30.78
CA LEU A 603 12.04 18.72 -29.40
C LEU A 603 12.64 17.31 -29.22
N ILE A 604 11.96 16.29 -29.70
CA ILE A 604 12.39 14.88 -29.54
C ILE A 604 13.71 14.61 -30.30
N PRO A 605 13.87 15.04 -31.57
CA PRO A 605 15.12 14.93 -32.27
C PRO A 605 16.29 15.62 -31.56
N GLU A 606 16.14 16.85 -31.07
CA GLU A 606 17.18 17.55 -30.34
C GLU A 606 17.62 16.87 -29.06
N LEU A 607 16.64 16.37 -28.26
CA LEU A 607 16.93 15.60 -27.07
C LEU A 607 17.60 14.26 -27.41
N ALA A 608 17.10 13.54 -28.41
CA ALA A 608 17.69 12.28 -28.87
C ALA A 608 19.13 12.47 -29.42
N GLN A 609 19.36 13.56 -30.17
CA GLN A 609 20.68 13.91 -30.66
C GLN A 609 21.64 14.21 -29.49
N ALA A 610 21.23 15.02 -28.52
CA ALA A 610 22.03 15.34 -27.35
C ALA A 610 22.35 14.09 -26.51
N VAL A 611 21.37 13.21 -26.27
CA VAL A 611 21.59 11.93 -25.58
C VAL A 611 22.55 11.03 -26.33
N ALA A 612 22.41 10.89 -27.67
CA ALA A 612 23.28 10.05 -28.48
C ALA A 612 24.74 10.59 -28.47
N HIS A 613 24.91 11.88 -28.55
CA HIS A 613 26.26 12.51 -28.43
C HIS A 613 26.83 12.29 -27.01
N MET A 614 26.04 12.49 -25.97
CA MET A 614 26.49 12.27 -24.60
C MET A 614 26.85 10.79 -24.36
N ALA A 615 26.06 9.86 -24.89
CA ALA A 615 26.35 8.43 -24.79
C ALA A 615 27.73 8.09 -25.46
N GLN A 616 28.09 8.79 -26.50
CA GLN A 616 29.38 8.68 -27.18
C GLN A 616 30.50 9.56 -26.57
N GLY A 617 30.25 10.23 -25.43
CA GLY A 617 31.25 11.05 -24.70
C GLY A 617 31.42 12.46 -25.23
N ARG A 618 30.50 12.98 -26.04
CA ARG A 618 30.51 14.37 -26.54
C ARG A 618 29.45 15.19 -25.81
N THR A 619 29.88 16.00 -24.86
CA THR A 619 29.00 16.84 -24.01
C THR A 619 28.77 18.24 -24.56
N ASP A 620 29.56 18.65 -25.60
CA ASP A 620 29.48 19.98 -26.21
C ASP A 620 28.14 20.28 -26.88
N VAL A 621 27.42 19.27 -27.35
CA VAL A 621 26.09 19.43 -27.96
C VAL A 621 25.06 19.81 -26.92
N LEU A 622 25.09 19.15 -25.76
CA LEU A 622 24.20 19.50 -24.65
C LEU A 622 24.42 20.91 -24.16
N ALA A 623 25.69 21.31 -23.95
CA ALA A 623 26.04 22.67 -23.54
C ALA A 623 25.54 23.72 -24.55
N ARG A 624 25.74 23.50 -25.85
CA ARG A 624 25.24 24.41 -26.89
C ARG A 624 23.72 24.53 -26.91
N ASN A 625 23.00 23.43 -26.69
CA ASN A 625 21.55 23.45 -26.64
C ASN A 625 21.01 24.20 -25.40
N LEU A 626 21.73 24.14 -24.29
CA LEU A 626 21.40 24.88 -23.07
C LEU A 626 21.61 26.38 -23.19
N ASP A 627 22.61 26.79 -23.99
CA ASP A 627 22.92 28.24 -24.27
C ASP A 627 21.86 28.90 -25.16
N VAL A 628 21.02 28.11 -25.86
CA VAL A 628 19.94 28.62 -26.70
C VAL A 628 18.69 28.85 -25.87
N PRO A 629 18.16 30.06 -25.72
CA PRO A 629 16.90 30.28 -25.05
C PRO A 629 15.76 29.63 -25.83
N PRO A 630 14.71 29.12 -25.12
CA PRO A 630 13.55 28.57 -25.79
C PRO A 630 12.85 29.61 -26.66
N GLU A 631 12.26 29.17 -27.74
CA GLU A 631 11.51 30.05 -28.63
C GLU A 631 10.37 30.75 -27.87
N PRO A 632 10.18 32.07 -28.07
CA PRO A 632 9.08 32.80 -27.46
C PRO A 632 7.73 32.27 -27.94
N GLY A 633 6.81 32.04 -27.01
CA GLY A 633 5.45 31.59 -27.31
C GLY A 633 5.23 30.05 -27.34
N LEU A 634 6.22 29.26 -26.92
CA LEU A 634 6.01 27.83 -26.73
C LEU A 634 4.95 27.56 -25.64
N PRO A 635 4.07 26.56 -25.83
CA PRO A 635 3.14 26.13 -24.78
C PRO A 635 3.85 25.78 -23.48
N PRO A 636 3.28 26.08 -22.29
CA PRO A 636 3.90 25.76 -21.01
C PRO A 636 4.29 24.30 -20.85
N GLU A 637 3.49 23.37 -21.38
CA GLU A 637 3.76 21.93 -21.36
C GLU A 637 4.99 21.54 -22.16
N THR A 638 5.19 22.17 -23.34
CA THR A 638 6.39 21.97 -24.17
C THR A 638 7.62 22.49 -23.46
N LEU A 639 7.55 23.69 -22.88
CA LEU A 639 8.64 24.28 -22.11
C LEU A 639 9.00 23.41 -20.88
N TYR A 640 7.99 22.88 -20.19
CA TYR A 640 8.17 21.93 -19.10
C TYR A 640 8.94 20.68 -19.59
N SER A 641 8.51 20.07 -20.70
CA SER A 641 9.11 18.83 -21.23
C SER A 641 10.57 19.04 -21.66
N ILE A 642 10.89 20.17 -22.29
CA ILE A 642 12.25 20.56 -22.65
C ILE A 642 13.12 20.70 -21.41
N THR A 643 12.63 21.45 -20.42
CA THR A 643 13.39 21.73 -19.19
C THR A 643 13.63 20.44 -18.40
N ALA A 644 12.61 19.60 -18.26
CA ALA A 644 12.72 18.30 -17.57
C ALA A 644 13.68 17.35 -18.28
N GLY A 645 13.67 17.33 -19.63
CA GLY A 645 14.57 16.53 -20.44
C GLY A 645 16.05 16.95 -20.28
N TYR A 646 16.33 18.22 -20.32
CA TYR A 646 17.71 18.72 -20.11
C TYR A 646 18.16 18.57 -18.65
N ALA A 647 17.27 18.83 -17.68
CA ALA A 647 17.58 18.58 -16.27
C ALA A 647 17.96 17.11 -16.03
N LEU A 648 17.25 16.20 -16.66
CA LEU A 648 17.54 14.78 -16.60
C LEU A 648 18.92 14.43 -17.14
N GLN A 649 19.33 15.03 -18.28
CA GLN A 649 20.66 14.79 -18.85
C GLN A 649 21.78 15.33 -17.95
N LEU A 650 21.60 16.53 -17.38
CA LEU A 650 22.56 17.11 -16.44
C LEU A 650 22.69 16.26 -15.17
N LEU A 651 21.56 15.86 -14.57
CA LEU A 651 21.56 15.02 -13.36
C LEU A 651 22.14 13.63 -13.64
N GLY A 652 21.84 13.03 -14.80
CA GLY A 652 22.46 11.80 -15.25
C GLY A 652 23.98 11.92 -15.39
N ALA A 653 24.47 13.05 -15.88
CA ALA A 653 25.90 13.37 -15.91
C ALA A 653 26.48 13.75 -14.54
N ALA A 654 25.68 13.68 -13.46
CA ALA A 654 26.01 14.14 -12.12
C ALA A 654 26.43 15.63 -12.06
N ASP A 655 25.89 16.47 -12.93
CA ASP A 655 26.05 17.93 -12.89
C ASP A 655 24.88 18.57 -12.13
N LEU A 656 24.98 18.54 -10.80
CA LEU A 656 23.98 19.12 -9.91
C LEU A 656 23.87 20.63 -10.07
N SER A 657 25.01 21.31 -10.19
CA SER A 657 25.07 22.77 -10.30
C SER A 657 24.43 23.26 -11.61
N GLY A 658 24.72 22.61 -12.74
CA GLY A 658 24.10 22.91 -14.03
C GLY A 658 22.59 22.65 -14.00
N ALA A 659 22.14 21.53 -13.42
CA ALA A 659 20.72 21.23 -13.29
C ALA A 659 19.98 22.28 -12.44
N MET A 660 20.53 22.69 -11.30
CA MET A 660 19.93 23.70 -10.44
C MET A 660 19.91 25.09 -11.09
N ALA A 661 20.94 25.43 -11.84
CA ALA A 661 20.98 26.68 -12.60
C ALA A 661 19.89 26.69 -13.69
N LEU A 662 19.73 25.60 -14.43
CA LEU A 662 18.68 25.45 -15.44
C LEU A 662 17.28 25.60 -14.85
N LEU A 663 17.00 24.89 -13.73
CA LEU A 663 15.69 24.97 -13.07
C LEU A 663 15.38 26.38 -12.58
N LYS A 664 16.37 27.08 -12.05
CA LYS A 664 16.23 28.47 -11.62
C LYS A 664 15.97 29.41 -12.78
N ASP A 665 16.73 29.27 -13.89
CA ASP A 665 16.58 30.09 -15.10
C ASP A 665 15.20 29.94 -15.72
N ARG A 666 14.67 28.71 -15.73
CA ARG A 666 13.35 28.37 -16.28
C ARG A 666 12.19 28.52 -15.28
N ALA A 667 12.45 29.02 -14.07
CA ALA A 667 11.47 29.17 -12.99
C ALA A 667 10.69 27.87 -12.70
N MET A 668 11.32 26.70 -12.90
CA MET A 668 10.71 25.39 -12.61
C MET A 668 11.07 24.93 -11.20
N PRO A 669 10.10 24.74 -10.30
CA PRO A 669 10.38 24.22 -8.98
C PRO A 669 10.84 22.74 -9.07
N PRO A 670 11.81 22.30 -8.23
CA PRO A 670 12.30 20.93 -8.22
C PRO A 670 11.20 19.86 -8.04
N GLU A 671 10.13 20.23 -7.33
CA GLU A 671 8.97 19.36 -7.07
C GLU A 671 8.16 19.05 -8.34
N ALA A 672 8.23 19.91 -9.34
CA ALA A 672 7.57 19.73 -10.63
C ALA A 672 8.29 18.74 -11.55
N LEU A 673 9.54 18.35 -11.24
CA LEU A 673 10.26 17.37 -12.04
C LEU A 673 9.57 16.00 -12.03
N PRO A 674 9.63 15.24 -13.14
CA PRO A 674 9.19 13.85 -13.17
C PRO A 674 9.82 13.04 -12.03
N PRO A 675 9.09 12.07 -11.43
CA PRO A 675 9.54 11.38 -10.22
C PRO A 675 10.95 10.77 -10.32
N GLY A 676 11.31 10.15 -11.44
CA GLY A 676 12.63 9.57 -11.63
C GLY A 676 13.74 10.63 -11.72
N THR A 677 13.50 11.76 -12.39
CA THR A 677 14.44 12.89 -12.46
C THR A 677 14.60 13.54 -11.09
N ARG A 678 13.48 13.68 -10.35
CA ARG A 678 13.48 14.20 -8.97
C ARG A 678 14.24 13.28 -8.01
N PHE A 679 14.13 11.96 -8.19
CA PHE A 679 14.94 11.00 -7.41
C PHE A 679 16.44 11.25 -7.60
N LEU A 680 16.93 11.42 -8.85
CA LEU A 680 18.33 11.70 -9.13
C LEU A 680 18.78 13.03 -8.51
N LEU A 681 17.95 14.06 -8.58
CA LEU A 681 18.23 15.34 -7.93
C LEU A 681 18.40 15.17 -6.41
N LEU A 682 17.44 14.53 -5.74
CA LEU A 682 17.49 14.26 -4.29
C LEU A 682 18.70 13.40 -3.89
N GLN A 683 19.03 12.41 -4.72
CA GLN A 683 20.21 11.55 -4.51
C GLN A 683 21.51 12.37 -4.53
N LEU A 684 21.70 13.23 -5.55
CA LEU A 684 22.91 14.05 -5.68
C LEU A 684 22.98 15.15 -4.61
N GLN A 685 21.82 15.69 -4.18
CA GLN A 685 21.76 16.65 -3.07
C GLN A 685 22.03 16.00 -1.69
N GLY A 686 22.14 14.66 -1.58
CA GLY A 686 22.31 13.95 -0.31
C GLY A 686 21.01 13.83 0.50
N ARG A 687 19.85 14.23 -0.02
CA ARG A 687 18.53 14.11 0.62
C ARG A 687 17.98 12.67 0.49
N TRP A 688 18.70 11.73 1.06
CA TRP A 688 18.46 10.32 0.80
C TRP A 688 17.20 9.76 1.47
N ASP A 689 16.70 10.37 2.55
CA ASP A 689 15.42 9.97 3.14
C ASP A 689 14.27 10.27 2.18
N ASP A 690 14.28 11.48 1.60
CA ASP A 690 13.28 11.89 0.59
C ASP A 690 13.42 11.06 -0.69
N ALA A 691 14.65 10.80 -1.15
CA ALA A 691 14.92 9.97 -2.31
C ALA A 691 14.38 8.53 -2.11
N LEU A 692 14.65 7.90 -0.97
CA LEU A 692 14.14 6.56 -0.68
C LEU A 692 12.62 6.54 -0.48
N ALA A 693 12.03 7.56 0.12
CA ALA A 693 10.57 7.66 0.24
C ALA A 693 9.92 7.69 -1.15
N LEU A 694 10.44 8.53 -2.05
CA LEU A 694 10.00 8.59 -3.44
C LEU A 694 10.23 7.27 -4.18
N ALA A 695 11.41 6.65 -4.00
CA ALA A 695 11.76 5.38 -4.64
C ALA A 695 10.82 4.23 -4.22
N ARG A 696 10.52 4.10 -2.91
CA ARG A 696 9.57 3.11 -2.40
C ARG A 696 8.20 3.28 -3.03
N PHE A 697 7.72 4.51 -3.10
CA PHE A 697 6.46 4.84 -3.75
C PHE A 697 6.46 4.43 -5.22
N MET A 698 7.48 4.81 -5.99
CA MET A 698 7.61 4.47 -7.41
C MET A 698 7.64 2.96 -7.66
N VAL A 699 8.44 2.20 -6.87
CA VAL A 699 8.52 0.74 -6.98
C VAL A 699 7.18 0.08 -6.64
N ALA A 700 6.52 0.52 -5.56
CA ALA A 700 5.25 -0.04 -5.12
C ALA A 700 4.11 0.21 -6.12
N LYS A 701 4.10 1.40 -6.75
CA LYS A 701 3.08 1.80 -7.74
C LYS A 701 3.41 1.37 -9.17
N ASP A 702 4.53 0.68 -9.38
CA ASP A 702 5.05 0.32 -10.71
C ASP A 702 5.29 1.53 -11.62
N GLN A 703 5.72 2.65 -11.03
CA GLN A 703 5.99 3.93 -11.67
C GLN A 703 7.49 4.21 -11.82
N THR A 704 8.31 3.17 -11.90
CA THR A 704 9.77 3.30 -12.11
C THR A 704 10.11 3.78 -13.52
N PHE A 705 9.13 3.73 -14.42
CA PHE A 705 9.29 4.27 -15.75
C PHE A 705 9.13 5.78 -15.74
N THR A 706 10.09 6.47 -16.33
CA THR A 706 10.04 7.90 -16.62
C THR A 706 10.26 8.11 -18.12
N ALA A 707 9.81 9.22 -18.66
CA ALA A 707 10.06 9.56 -20.05
C ALA A 707 11.18 10.61 -20.15
N PRO A 708 12.37 10.29 -20.69
CA PRO A 708 12.82 8.98 -21.21
C PRO A 708 13.05 7.93 -20.12
N PRO A 709 12.95 6.62 -20.44
CA PRO A 709 13.06 5.53 -19.48
C PRO A 709 14.47 5.43 -18.89
N GLN A 710 14.56 5.31 -17.57
CA GLN A 710 15.82 5.28 -16.81
C GLN A 710 15.80 4.25 -15.69
N HIS A 711 15.11 3.14 -15.91
CA HIS A 711 14.96 2.09 -14.88
C HIS A 711 16.28 1.69 -14.23
N HIS A 712 17.30 1.43 -15.06
CA HIS A 712 18.58 0.93 -14.56
C HIS A 712 19.37 2.01 -13.81
N LEU A 713 19.35 3.26 -14.26
CA LEU A 713 19.99 4.37 -13.55
C LEU A 713 19.31 4.62 -12.19
N PHE A 714 17.98 4.60 -12.16
CA PHE A 714 17.21 4.72 -10.93
C PHE A 714 17.50 3.57 -9.96
N ALA A 715 17.46 2.32 -10.44
CA ALA A 715 17.73 1.14 -9.62
C ALA A 715 19.18 1.11 -9.10
N ALA A 716 20.14 1.51 -9.91
CA ALA A 716 21.54 1.64 -9.50
C ALA A 716 21.72 2.69 -8.40
N GLY A 717 21.09 3.87 -8.56
CA GLY A 717 21.10 4.92 -7.54
C GLY A 717 20.49 4.48 -6.22
N MET A 718 19.33 3.81 -6.27
CA MET A 718 18.68 3.24 -5.09
C MET A 718 19.56 2.18 -4.42
N ALA A 719 20.18 1.27 -5.19
CA ALA A 719 21.08 0.25 -4.68
C ALA A 719 22.30 0.86 -3.97
N ALA A 720 22.90 1.91 -4.54
CA ALA A 720 24.02 2.63 -3.94
C ALA A 720 23.65 3.24 -2.57
N ILE A 721 22.47 3.87 -2.46
CA ILE A 721 21.96 4.39 -1.18
C ILE A 721 21.76 3.25 -0.17
N LEU A 722 21.15 2.12 -0.59
CA LEU A 722 20.91 0.96 0.28
C LEU A 722 22.22 0.38 0.82
N VAL A 723 23.24 0.22 -0.02
CA VAL A 723 24.57 -0.26 0.41
C VAL A 723 25.17 0.69 1.46
N ALA A 724 25.16 2.00 1.21
CA ALA A 724 25.72 3.00 2.12
C ALA A 724 24.96 3.05 3.47
N ARG A 725 23.69 2.64 3.49
CA ARG A 725 22.86 2.48 4.70
C ARG A 725 22.96 1.12 5.38
N GLY A 726 23.81 0.21 4.88
CA GLY A 726 24.00 -1.11 5.47
C GLY A 726 22.93 -2.14 5.08
N LYS A 727 22.30 -1.98 3.91
CA LYS A 727 21.30 -2.90 3.35
C LYS A 727 21.80 -3.58 2.05
N PRO A 728 22.95 -4.31 2.09
CA PRO A 728 23.52 -4.87 0.86
C PRO A 728 22.68 -5.99 0.24
N VAL A 729 21.90 -6.75 1.05
CA VAL A 729 21.04 -7.82 0.54
C VAL A 729 19.81 -7.23 -0.15
N GLY A 730 19.24 -6.16 0.41
CA GLY A 730 18.18 -5.39 -0.24
C GLY A 730 18.62 -4.82 -1.58
N ALA A 731 19.82 -4.26 -1.65
CA ALA A 731 20.42 -3.77 -2.89
C ALA A 731 20.63 -4.90 -3.93
N ALA A 732 21.16 -6.06 -3.49
CA ALA A 732 21.35 -7.22 -4.36
C ALA A 732 20.01 -7.73 -4.96
N ARG A 733 18.95 -7.79 -4.14
CA ARG A 733 17.61 -8.19 -4.60
C ARG A 733 17.03 -7.21 -5.62
N LEU A 734 17.20 -5.91 -5.39
CA LEU A 734 16.77 -4.88 -6.33
C LEU A 734 17.46 -5.05 -7.69
N ILE A 735 18.79 -5.17 -7.70
CA ILE A 735 19.60 -5.36 -8.92
C ILE A 735 19.20 -6.67 -9.64
N ALA A 736 19.01 -7.77 -8.90
CA ALA A 736 18.59 -9.04 -9.47
C ALA A 736 17.20 -8.97 -10.13
N GLY A 737 16.27 -8.23 -9.52
CA GLY A 737 14.94 -7.98 -10.08
C GLY A 737 15.01 -7.20 -11.41
N GLU A 738 15.84 -6.17 -11.49
CA GLU A 738 16.02 -5.39 -12.70
C GLU A 738 16.79 -6.14 -13.80
N ARG A 739 17.75 -7.00 -13.47
CA ARG A 739 18.46 -7.84 -14.45
C ARG A 739 17.57 -8.87 -15.16
N GLY A 740 16.41 -9.21 -14.60
CA GLY A 740 15.38 -10.01 -15.27
C GLY A 740 14.79 -9.31 -16.50
N ASN A 741 14.94 -8.00 -16.59
CA ASN A 741 14.49 -7.15 -17.70
C ASN A 741 15.65 -6.84 -18.67
N ARG A 742 16.36 -7.84 -19.14
CA ARG A 742 17.51 -7.68 -20.03
C ARG A 742 17.19 -6.81 -21.24
N ASN A 743 18.18 -6.02 -21.69
CA ASN A 743 18.20 -5.07 -22.83
C ASN A 743 17.51 -3.71 -22.57
N GLY A 744 17.27 -3.31 -21.32
CA GLY A 744 16.85 -1.94 -21.02
C GLY A 744 18.01 -0.95 -21.13
N PRO A 745 17.71 0.34 -21.34
CA PRO A 745 18.73 1.38 -21.44
C PRO A 745 19.48 1.59 -20.12
N LEU A 746 20.78 1.98 -20.23
CA LEU A 746 21.67 2.30 -19.11
C LEU A 746 21.99 1.10 -18.18
N GLU A 747 21.97 -0.14 -18.69
CA GLU A 747 22.27 -1.36 -17.93
C GLU A 747 23.66 -1.35 -17.28
N VAL A 748 24.61 -0.62 -17.86
CA VAL A 748 25.99 -0.49 -17.33
C VAL A 748 26.03 0.04 -15.89
N PHE A 749 25.06 0.85 -15.48
CA PHE A 749 24.95 1.36 -14.11
C PHE A 749 24.58 0.26 -13.10
N LEU A 750 23.84 -0.78 -13.52
CA LEU A 750 23.59 -1.95 -12.66
C LEU A 750 24.87 -2.74 -12.39
N ASP A 751 25.82 -2.78 -13.33
CA ASP A 751 27.11 -3.46 -13.11
C ASP A 751 27.99 -2.71 -12.11
N VAL A 752 27.93 -1.36 -12.10
CA VAL A 752 28.60 -0.54 -11.09
C VAL A 752 28.00 -0.82 -9.70
N ALA A 753 26.68 -0.76 -9.59
CA ALA A 753 25.98 -0.98 -8.33
C ALA A 753 26.17 -2.41 -7.79
N ASP A 754 26.13 -3.42 -8.67
CA ASP A 754 26.38 -4.84 -8.31
C ASP A 754 27.82 -5.05 -7.82
N ALA A 755 28.78 -4.43 -8.47
CA ALA A 755 30.19 -4.49 -8.02
C ALA A 755 30.37 -3.87 -6.62
N GLU A 756 29.67 -2.75 -6.31
CA GLU A 756 29.68 -2.16 -4.97
C GLU A 756 29.04 -3.11 -3.91
N VAL A 757 27.93 -3.76 -4.24
CA VAL A 757 27.32 -4.78 -3.38
C VAL A 757 28.28 -5.94 -3.16
N LEU A 758 28.86 -6.50 -4.22
CA LEU A 758 29.80 -7.61 -4.16
C LEU A 758 31.04 -7.26 -3.32
N ARG A 759 31.56 -6.05 -3.48
CA ARG A 759 32.68 -5.54 -2.69
C ARG A 759 32.31 -5.40 -1.20
N ALA A 760 31.15 -4.85 -0.89
CA ALA A 760 30.66 -4.73 0.48
C ALA A 760 30.47 -6.10 1.14
N MET A 761 30.11 -7.12 0.37
CA MET A 761 29.95 -8.51 0.82
C MET A 761 31.26 -9.33 0.82
N GLY A 762 32.43 -8.70 0.57
CA GLY A 762 33.74 -9.35 0.57
C GLY A 762 33.99 -10.29 -0.61
N ARG A 763 33.42 -9.99 -1.77
CA ARG A 763 33.56 -10.78 -3.02
C ARG A 763 34.24 -9.98 -4.13
N PRO A 764 35.50 -9.52 -3.94
CA PRO A 764 36.16 -8.62 -4.87
C PRO A 764 36.44 -9.24 -6.26
N ASP A 765 36.68 -10.56 -6.34
CA ASP A 765 36.89 -11.23 -7.63
C ASP A 765 35.61 -11.26 -8.49
N ALA A 766 34.46 -11.44 -7.85
CA ALA A 766 33.18 -11.36 -8.52
C ALA A 766 32.89 -9.92 -8.99
N ALA A 767 33.23 -8.92 -8.17
CA ALA A 767 33.14 -7.52 -8.55
C ALA A 767 34.03 -7.18 -9.77
N ASP A 768 35.30 -7.61 -9.78
CA ASP A 768 36.21 -7.46 -10.93
C ASP A 768 35.62 -8.09 -12.21
N HIS A 769 35.03 -9.29 -12.08
CA HIS A 769 34.39 -9.97 -13.22
C HIS A 769 33.19 -9.18 -13.77
N THR A 770 32.31 -8.70 -12.89
CA THR A 770 31.12 -7.89 -13.24
C THR A 770 31.54 -6.61 -13.96
N LEU A 771 32.50 -5.86 -13.40
CA LEU A 771 32.99 -4.61 -14.01
C LEU A 771 33.62 -4.81 -15.37
N ARG A 772 34.41 -5.87 -15.55
CA ARG A 772 34.98 -6.21 -16.87
C ARG A 772 33.94 -6.61 -17.88
N ARG A 773 32.89 -7.29 -17.46
CA ARG A 773 31.74 -7.60 -18.31
C ARG A 773 31.06 -6.30 -18.75
N GLY A 774 30.71 -5.42 -17.82
CA GLY A 774 30.09 -4.14 -18.12
C GLY A 774 30.88 -3.29 -19.10
N LEU A 775 32.22 -3.20 -18.92
CA LEU A 775 33.09 -2.47 -19.86
C LEU A 775 33.08 -3.07 -21.27
N ARG A 776 33.13 -4.40 -21.40
CA ARG A 776 33.05 -5.07 -22.71
C ARG A 776 31.71 -4.86 -23.42
N GLU A 777 30.62 -4.92 -22.68
CA GLU A 777 29.27 -4.69 -23.18
C GLU A 777 29.09 -3.22 -23.62
N ALA A 778 29.62 -2.27 -22.84
CA ALA A 778 29.63 -0.85 -23.18
C ALA A 778 30.44 -0.58 -24.46
N ASP A 779 31.62 -1.17 -24.57
CA ASP A 779 32.45 -1.05 -25.77
C ASP A 779 31.76 -1.61 -27.02
N ALA A 780 31.10 -2.76 -26.90
CA ALA A 780 30.35 -3.39 -27.99
C ALA A 780 29.16 -2.55 -28.48
N ARG A 781 28.57 -1.73 -27.61
CA ARG A 781 27.46 -0.81 -27.93
C ARG A 781 27.92 0.62 -28.26
N GLY A 782 29.21 0.88 -28.26
CA GLY A 782 29.79 2.23 -28.49
C GLY A 782 29.50 3.22 -27.37
N TYR A 783 29.25 2.72 -26.16
CA TYR A 783 28.98 3.52 -24.98
C TYR A 783 30.28 4.12 -24.39
N VAL A 784 30.25 5.41 -24.09
CA VAL A 784 31.26 6.10 -23.29
C VAL A 784 30.70 6.53 -21.93
N TYR A 785 29.44 6.98 -21.94
CA TYR A 785 28.73 7.41 -20.74
C TYR A 785 28.62 6.28 -19.69
N GLY A 786 28.96 6.56 -18.43
CA GLY A 786 28.98 5.59 -17.34
C GLY A 786 30.18 4.63 -17.30
N THR A 787 31.00 4.58 -18.36
CA THR A 787 32.19 3.71 -18.37
C THR A 787 33.33 4.28 -17.49
N ASP A 788 33.29 5.55 -17.17
CA ASP A 788 34.16 6.18 -16.16
C ASP A 788 33.95 5.60 -14.76
N GLU A 789 32.68 5.36 -14.35
CA GLU A 789 32.36 4.71 -13.07
C GLU A 789 32.82 3.25 -13.06
N LEU A 790 32.56 2.52 -14.14
CA LEU A 790 33.04 1.13 -14.28
C LEU A 790 34.57 1.05 -14.19
N ALA A 791 35.27 1.93 -14.91
CA ALA A 791 36.75 1.96 -14.93
C ALA A 791 37.31 2.35 -13.54
N ALA A 792 36.75 3.37 -12.88
CA ALA A 792 37.17 3.80 -11.55
C ALA A 792 36.92 2.74 -10.48
N ALA A 793 35.76 2.08 -10.53
CA ALA A 793 35.44 0.97 -9.63
C ALA A 793 36.40 -0.22 -9.85
N LEU A 794 36.73 -0.54 -11.10
CA LEU A 794 37.70 -1.61 -11.43
C LEU A 794 39.11 -1.30 -10.93
N VAL A 795 39.58 -0.04 -11.11
CA VAL A 795 40.87 0.40 -10.52
C VAL A 795 40.84 0.22 -9.02
N THR A 796 39.74 0.63 -8.35
CA THR A 796 39.59 0.53 -6.90
C THR A 796 39.66 -0.93 -6.42
N VAL A 797 38.87 -1.83 -7.03
CA VAL A 797 38.86 -3.27 -6.66
C VAL A 797 40.24 -3.90 -6.85
N ARG A 798 40.95 -3.57 -7.94
CA ARG A 798 42.28 -4.12 -8.22
C ARG A 798 43.33 -3.58 -7.27
N ALA A 799 43.31 -2.30 -6.93
CA ALA A 799 44.19 -1.71 -5.94
C ALA A 799 43.99 -2.33 -4.55
N GLU A 800 42.73 -2.47 -4.10
CA GLU A 800 42.37 -3.11 -2.82
C GLU A 800 42.79 -4.58 -2.74
N THR A 801 42.88 -5.29 -3.87
CA THR A 801 43.32 -6.70 -3.95
C THR A 801 44.81 -6.87 -4.26
N GLY A 802 45.60 -5.80 -4.24
CA GLY A 802 47.06 -5.85 -4.47
C GLY A 802 47.46 -6.05 -5.93
N ARG A 803 46.54 -5.92 -6.90
CA ARG A 803 46.80 -6.07 -8.34
C ARG A 803 47.18 -4.73 -8.99
N ALA A 804 48.28 -4.12 -8.50
CA ALA A 804 48.68 -2.76 -8.87
C ALA A 804 48.90 -2.57 -10.38
N ASP A 805 49.62 -3.52 -11.06
CA ASP A 805 49.86 -3.45 -12.50
C ASP A 805 48.55 -3.49 -13.34
N ALA A 806 47.62 -4.35 -12.91
CA ALA A 806 46.32 -4.43 -13.55
C ALA A 806 45.45 -3.18 -13.30
N ALA A 807 45.59 -2.55 -12.13
CA ALA A 807 44.95 -1.26 -11.82
C ALA A 807 45.52 -0.14 -12.69
N ALA A 808 46.84 -0.08 -12.83
CA ALA A 808 47.54 0.92 -13.67
C ALA A 808 47.13 0.80 -15.14
N THR A 809 46.92 -0.42 -15.66
CA THR A 809 46.44 -0.64 -17.03
C THR A 809 45.03 -0.06 -17.25
N CYS A 810 44.15 -0.04 -16.24
CA CYS A 810 42.81 0.55 -16.37
C CYS A 810 42.86 2.09 -16.24
N LEU A 811 43.86 2.63 -15.59
CA LEU A 811 43.96 4.06 -15.31
C LEU A 811 44.09 4.90 -16.61
N TRP A 812 44.82 4.38 -17.62
CA TRP A 812 44.91 5.08 -18.87
C TRP A 812 43.58 5.27 -19.58
N ARG A 813 42.68 4.28 -19.46
CA ARG A 813 41.32 4.41 -20.02
C ARG A 813 40.55 5.54 -19.34
N LEU A 814 40.68 5.66 -18.04
CA LEU A 814 40.00 6.70 -17.26
C LEU A 814 40.57 8.10 -17.56
N ASP A 815 41.88 8.20 -17.77
CA ASP A 815 42.54 9.45 -18.23
C ASP A 815 42.05 9.88 -19.62
N GLU A 816 41.94 8.94 -20.54
CA GLU A 816 41.42 9.22 -21.90
C GLU A 816 39.95 9.66 -21.84
N LEU A 817 39.13 9.01 -21.00
CA LEU A 817 37.74 9.42 -20.79
C LEU A 817 37.65 10.83 -20.18
N ALA A 818 38.48 11.16 -19.20
CA ALA A 818 38.50 12.50 -18.58
C ALA A 818 38.87 13.59 -19.60
N ARG A 819 39.88 13.34 -20.44
CA ARG A 819 40.28 14.27 -21.52
C ARG A 819 39.20 14.40 -22.60
N ARG A 820 38.56 13.31 -22.99
CA ARG A 820 37.54 13.26 -24.04
C ARG A 820 36.24 13.91 -23.63
N THR A 821 35.75 13.64 -22.43
CA THR A 821 34.47 14.14 -21.97
C THR A 821 34.53 15.55 -21.39
N GLY A 822 35.67 15.98 -20.86
CA GLY A 822 35.82 17.23 -20.11
C GLY A 822 34.95 17.28 -18.84
N SER A 823 34.35 16.13 -18.42
CA SER A 823 33.43 16.04 -17.28
C SER A 823 34.17 16.21 -15.95
N GLY A 824 33.69 17.10 -15.09
CA GLY A 824 34.21 17.26 -13.73
C GLY A 824 34.12 15.95 -12.90
N ARG A 825 33.08 15.16 -13.11
CA ARG A 825 32.94 13.84 -12.47
C ARG A 825 34.06 12.89 -12.93
N THR A 826 34.21 12.74 -14.21
CA THR A 826 35.26 11.83 -14.77
C THR A 826 36.66 12.28 -14.35
N ARG A 827 36.93 13.60 -14.29
CA ARG A 827 38.19 14.15 -13.78
C ARG A 827 38.40 13.78 -12.31
N LEU A 828 37.37 13.94 -11.47
CA LEU A 828 37.41 13.56 -10.05
C LEU A 828 37.74 12.07 -9.86
N LEU A 829 37.04 11.19 -10.58
CA LEU A 829 37.27 9.74 -10.56
C LEU A 829 38.69 9.40 -11.01
N TYR A 830 39.21 10.06 -12.03
CA TYR A 830 40.60 9.88 -12.48
C TYR A 830 41.63 10.29 -11.42
N LEU A 831 41.43 11.44 -10.76
CA LEU A 831 42.34 11.93 -9.72
C LEU A 831 42.40 10.96 -8.54
N LEU A 832 41.21 10.48 -8.05
CA LEU A 832 41.13 9.54 -6.96
C LEU A 832 41.76 8.15 -7.31
N ALA A 833 41.47 7.67 -8.53
CA ALA A 833 42.02 6.42 -9.02
C ALA A 833 43.54 6.50 -9.21
N SER A 834 44.03 7.62 -9.73
CA SER A 834 45.46 7.86 -9.91
C SER A 834 46.22 7.92 -8.59
N ALA A 835 45.67 8.58 -7.58
CA ALA A 835 46.28 8.66 -6.26
C ALA A 835 46.42 7.28 -5.62
N ARG A 836 45.42 6.38 -5.80
CA ARG A 836 45.47 5.00 -5.27
C ARG A 836 46.52 4.10 -5.93
N VAL A 837 46.79 4.29 -7.21
CA VAL A 837 47.76 3.48 -7.95
C VAL A 837 49.21 3.95 -7.74
N ARG A 838 49.42 5.22 -7.40
CA ARG A 838 50.73 5.80 -7.14
C ARG A 838 51.29 5.37 -5.76
N ALA A 839 52.61 5.59 -5.59
CA ALA A 839 53.22 5.35 -4.28
C ALA A 839 52.54 6.22 -3.22
N LYS A 840 52.12 5.62 -2.15
CA LYS A 840 51.44 6.25 -1.01
C LYS A 840 52.31 7.39 -0.45
N GLY A 841 51.74 8.60 -0.32
CA GLY A 841 52.48 9.76 0.18
C GLY A 841 53.45 10.47 -0.78
N SER A 842 53.48 10.09 -2.08
CA SER A 842 54.25 10.82 -3.08
C SER A 842 53.66 12.24 -3.31
N ASP A 843 54.56 13.23 -3.65
CA ASP A 843 54.09 14.60 -3.90
C ASP A 843 53.04 14.67 -4.99
N ALA A 844 53.21 13.88 -6.06
CA ALA A 844 52.23 13.77 -7.13
C ALA A 844 50.88 13.23 -6.68
N ALA A 845 50.86 12.26 -5.74
CA ALA A 845 49.61 11.77 -5.19
C ALA A 845 48.94 12.83 -4.29
N ARG A 846 49.70 13.57 -3.50
CA ARG A 846 49.20 14.67 -2.66
C ARG A 846 48.59 15.81 -3.48
N GLU A 847 49.24 16.20 -4.55
CA GLU A 847 48.74 17.25 -5.46
C GLU A 847 47.43 16.83 -6.12
N MET A 848 47.34 15.60 -6.63
CA MET A 848 46.10 15.03 -7.17
C MET A 848 44.97 14.97 -6.16
N LEU A 849 45.24 14.60 -4.90
CA LEU A 849 44.23 14.54 -3.85
C LEU A 849 43.76 15.95 -3.46
N HIS A 850 44.63 16.92 -3.46
CA HIS A 850 44.26 18.32 -3.22
C HIS A 850 43.33 18.84 -4.32
N GLU A 851 43.68 18.66 -5.59
CA GLU A 851 42.82 18.98 -6.73
C GLU A 851 41.47 18.24 -6.63
N ALA A 852 41.46 16.96 -6.24
CA ALA A 852 40.27 16.18 -6.10
C ALA A 852 39.32 16.71 -5.00
N VAL A 853 39.88 17.13 -3.87
CA VAL A 853 39.12 17.73 -2.76
C VAL A 853 38.46 19.04 -3.17
N ASP A 854 39.22 19.93 -3.81
CA ASP A 854 38.74 21.23 -4.30
C ASP A 854 37.64 21.04 -5.35
N LEU A 855 37.85 20.12 -6.28
CA LEU A 855 36.88 19.77 -7.32
C LEU A 855 35.58 19.17 -6.70
N ALA A 856 35.69 18.26 -5.75
CA ALA A 856 34.54 17.67 -5.11
C ALA A 856 33.69 18.72 -4.36
N ARG A 857 34.33 19.62 -3.63
CA ARG A 857 33.65 20.72 -2.93
C ARG A 857 32.94 21.65 -3.90
N SER A 858 33.59 22.00 -5.05
CA SER A 858 33.00 22.87 -6.06
C SER A 858 31.78 22.26 -6.75
N ARG A 859 31.70 20.93 -6.82
CA ARG A 859 30.57 20.21 -7.39
C ARG A 859 29.35 20.17 -6.46
N GLY A 860 29.52 20.42 -5.15
CA GLY A 860 28.42 20.58 -4.17
C GLY A 860 27.59 19.34 -3.91
N GLN A 861 28.15 18.13 -4.08
CA GLN A 861 27.49 16.84 -3.84
C GLN A 861 27.98 16.25 -2.52
N PRO A 862 27.17 16.24 -1.45
CA PRO A 862 27.65 15.90 -0.10
C PRO A 862 28.25 14.50 0.02
N PHE A 863 27.64 13.49 -0.59
CA PHE A 863 28.16 12.12 -0.52
C PHE A 863 29.47 11.95 -1.33
N GLU A 864 29.53 12.51 -2.55
CA GLU A 864 30.74 12.49 -3.39
C GLU A 864 31.89 13.20 -2.68
N THR A 865 31.61 14.35 -2.06
CA THR A 865 32.60 15.10 -1.27
C THR A 865 33.08 14.25 -0.08
N ALA A 866 32.18 13.63 0.69
CA ALA A 866 32.56 12.79 1.82
C ALA A 866 33.44 11.59 1.40
N VAL A 867 33.11 10.92 0.29
CA VAL A 867 33.90 9.82 -0.27
C VAL A 867 35.30 10.31 -0.67
N THR A 868 35.40 11.49 -1.30
CA THR A 868 36.67 12.11 -1.72
C THR A 868 37.53 12.46 -0.51
N LEU A 869 36.96 13.10 0.51
CA LEU A 869 37.64 13.47 1.74
C LEU A 869 38.18 12.23 2.51
N SER A 870 37.36 11.16 2.62
CA SER A 870 37.80 9.91 3.23
C SER A 870 38.94 9.25 2.45
N ALA A 871 38.84 9.23 1.10
CA ALA A 871 39.88 8.70 0.25
C ALA A 871 41.18 9.52 0.35
N ALA A 872 41.08 10.85 0.37
CA ALA A 872 42.24 11.74 0.53
C ALA A 872 42.95 11.52 1.86
N ALA A 873 42.23 11.46 2.98
CA ALA A 873 42.79 11.18 4.29
C ALA A 873 43.48 9.79 4.34
N GLY A 874 42.88 8.77 3.72
CA GLY A 874 43.43 7.39 3.68
C GLY A 874 44.69 7.24 2.87
N GLU A 875 44.93 8.09 1.87
CA GLU A 875 46.07 8.04 0.93
C GLU A 875 47.22 9.04 1.28
N ALA A 876 47.27 9.54 2.52
CA ALA A 876 48.28 10.46 3.07
C ALA A 876 47.95 11.96 2.99
N GLY A 877 46.69 12.29 2.83
CA GLY A 877 46.22 13.67 3.09
C GLY A 877 46.09 13.97 4.60
N PRO A 878 45.71 15.20 4.94
CA PRO A 878 45.47 15.57 6.33
C PRO A 878 44.36 14.71 6.96
N PRO A 879 44.61 14.02 8.10
CA PRO A 879 43.60 13.16 8.73
C PRO A 879 42.36 13.94 9.23
N GLU A 880 42.48 15.25 9.41
CA GLU A 880 41.40 16.15 9.82
C GLU A 880 40.23 16.18 8.80
N LEU A 881 40.48 15.85 7.55
CA LEU A 881 39.44 15.70 6.50
C LEU A 881 38.39 14.66 6.88
N LEU A 882 38.72 13.68 7.74
CA LEU A 882 37.78 12.69 8.24
C LEU A 882 36.67 13.32 9.11
N HIS A 883 36.87 14.46 9.73
CA HIS A 883 35.82 15.14 10.49
C HIS A 883 34.72 15.67 9.56
N GLU A 884 35.11 16.35 8.48
CA GLU A 884 34.18 16.86 7.47
C GLU A 884 33.45 15.70 6.78
N ALA A 885 34.18 14.64 6.39
CA ALA A 885 33.60 13.44 5.82
C ALA A 885 32.58 12.79 6.77
N TYR A 886 32.87 12.72 8.05
CA TYR A 886 32.01 12.15 9.07
C TYR A 886 30.69 12.91 9.22
N GLU A 887 30.72 14.24 9.21
CA GLU A 887 29.50 15.07 9.27
C GLU A 887 28.67 14.94 8.00
N LEU A 888 29.29 15.01 6.80
CA LEU A 888 28.60 14.82 5.52
C LEU A 888 27.94 13.43 5.37
N TYR A 889 28.60 12.38 5.86
CA TYR A 889 27.96 11.04 5.93
C TYR A 889 26.79 11.02 6.91
N GLY A 890 26.82 11.85 7.95
CA GLY A 890 25.71 12.03 8.89
C GLY A 890 24.51 12.71 8.22
N GLU A 891 24.75 13.77 7.47
CA GLU A 891 23.72 14.53 6.72
C GLU A 891 23.01 13.65 5.70
N THR A 892 23.76 12.81 4.97
CA THR A 892 23.19 11.88 3.97
C THR A 892 22.55 10.63 4.58
N GLY A 893 22.77 10.38 5.89
CA GLY A 893 22.33 9.14 6.55
C GLY A 893 23.10 7.90 6.10
N SER A 894 24.35 8.05 5.63
CA SER A 894 25.23 6.96 5.18
C SER A 894 25.87 6.23 6.34
N VAL A 895 25.06 5.56 7.16
CA VAL A 895 25.45 4.99 8.46
C VAL A 895 26.59 3.96 8.37
N LEU A 896 26.66 3.18 7.28
CA LEU A 896 27.74 2.21 7.07
C LEU A 896 29.07 2.94 6.80
N ARG A 897 29.06 3.95 5.93
CA ARG A 897 30.26 4.77 5.65
C ARG A 897 30.71 5.52 6.89
N ARG A 898 29.78 6.13 7.61
CA ARG A 898 30.04 6.81 8.88
C ARG A 898 30.63 5.88 9.95
N PHE A 899 30.19 4.61 9.97
CA PHE A 899 30.79 3.58 10.83
C PHE A 899 32.25 3.32 10.48
N HIS A 900 32.58 3.17 9.20
CA HIS A 900 33.98 2.96 8.76
C HIS A 900 34.85 4.17 9.06
N THR A 901 34.37 5.39 8.78
CA THR A 901 35.10 6.64 9.08
C THR A 901 35.42 6.77 10.57
N ARG A 902 34.51 6.31 11.49
CA ARG A 902 34.83 6.26 12.92
C ARG A 902 36.02 5.34 13.26
N ALA A 903 36.18 4.24 12.54
CA ALA A 903 37.34 3.36 12.73
C ALA A 903 38.62 4.06 12.25
N GLU A 904 38.57 4.65 11.05
CA GLU A 904 39.67 5.41 10.43
C GLU A 904 40.08 6.61 11.30
N MET A 905 39.14 7.36 11.88
CA MET A 905 39.42 8.45 12.84
C MET A 905 40.17 7.97 14.08
N ARG A 906 39.77 6.80 14.66
CA ARG A 906 40.45 6.23 15.83
C ARG A 906 41.88 5.76 15.50
N GLU A 907 42.05 5.15 14.32
CA GLU A 907 43.38 4.73 13.84
C GLU A 907 44.29 5.93 13.62
N ALA A 908 43.72 7.07 13.15
CA ALA A 908 44.44 8.35 13.01
C ALA A 908 44.58 9.13 14.33
N GLY A 909 44.13 8.60 15.48
CA GLY A 909 44.21 9.29 16.76
C GLY A 909 43.24 10.46 16.95
N LEU A 910 42.25 10.61 16.08
CA LEU A 910 41.25 11.68 16.14
C LEU A 910 40.09 11.34 17.10
N THR A 911 39.53 12.37 17.69
CA THR A 911 38.33 12.23 18.54
C THR A 911 37.08 12.08 17.73
N VAL A 912 36.24 11.09 18.06
CA VAL A 912 34.94 10.88 17.42
C VAL A 912 33.90 11.80 18.08
N PRO A 913 33.24 12.70 17.32
CA PRO A 913 32.19 13.57 17.86
C PRO A 913 30.98 12.80 18.38
N ARG A 914 30.24 13.36 19.35
CA ARG A 914 28.92 12.88 19.80
C ARG A 914 28.89 11.37 20.16
N ARG A 915 29.75 10.93 21.09
CA ARG A 915 29.96 9.51 21.44
C ARG A 915 28.69 8.71 21.79
N LYS A 916 27.70 9.31 22.44
CA LYS A 916 26.39 8.65 22.75
C LYS A 916 25.61 8.34 21.47
N GLN A 917 25.50 9.32 20.57
CA GLN A 917 24.86 9.15 19.28
C GLN A 917 25.56 8.09 18.42
N ALA A 918 26.90 8.08 18.41
CA ALA A 918 27.68 7.07 17.68
C ALA A 918 27.40 5.64 18.17
N THR A 919 27.09 5.47 19.46
CA THR A 919 26.71 4.15 20.01
C THR A 919 25.35 3.71 19.54
N ALA A 920 24.36 4.60 19.58
CA ALA A 920 23.00 4.31 19.10
C ALA A 920 23.00 3.99 17.58
N GLU A 921 23.74 4.75 16.79
CA GLU A 921 23.89 4.48 15.35
C GLU A 921 24.52 3.11 15.04
N ASN A 922 25.53 2.71 15.84
CA ASN A 922 26.18 1.40 15.69
C ASN A 922 25.20 0.25 15.98
N GLU A 923 24.33 0.41 16.97
CA GLU A 923 23.33 -0.59 17.32
C GLU A 923 22.22 -0.66 16.30
N GLN A 924 21.77 0.49 15.81
CA GLN A 924 20.80 0.57 14.71
C GLN A 924 21.36 -0.07 13.43
N LEU A 925 22.63 0.18 13.09
CA LEU A 925 23.28 -0.46 11.95
C LEU A 925 23.37 -1.98 12.14
N LEU A 926 23.74 -2.44 13.34
CA LEU A 926 23.82 -3.88 13.64
C LEU A 926 22.45 -4.55 13.52
N ALA A 927 21.38 -3.90 14.03
CA ALA A 927 20.02 -4.39 13.90
C ALA A 927 19.58 -4.42 12.43
N THR A 928 19.93 -3.41 11.63
CA THR A 928 19.68 -3.39 10.18
C THR A 928 20.33 -4.58 9.48
N LEU A 929 21.59 -4.87 9.77
CA LEU A 929 22.31 -6.02 9.18
C LEU A 929 21.70 -7.36 9.59
N ILE A 930 21.18 -7.47 10.82
CA ILE A 930 20.42 -8.64 11.28
C ILE A 930 19.13 -8.79 10.49
N THR A 931 18.40 -7.70 10.27
CA THR A 931 17.14 -7.68 9.51
C THR A 931 17.35 -8.05 8.05
N GLU A 932 18.52 -7.72 7.48
CA GLU A 932 18.95 -8.18 6.16
C GLU A 932 19.21 -9.71 6.08
N GLY A 933 19.19 -10.42 7.22
CA GLY A 933 19.41 -11.87 7.28
C GLY A 933 20.88 -12.28 7.26
N LEU A 934 21.82 -11.36 7.45
CA LEU A 934 23.25 -11.65 7.40
C LEU A 934 23.73 -12.49 8.61
N THR A 935 24.59 -13.48 8.37
CA THR A 935 25.29 -14.24 9.42
C THR A 935 26.33 -13.37 10.13
N ASN A 936 26.82 -13.79 11.32
CA ASN A 936 27.88 -13.06 12.04
C ASN A 936 29.14 -12.87 11.18
N ARG A 937 29.51 -13.89 10.41
CA ARG A 937 30.64 -13.82 9.48
C ARG A 937 30.43 -12.77 8.37
N GLN A 938 29.22 -12.70 7.80
CA GLN A 938 28.89 -11.70 6.79
C GLN A 938 28.82 -10.30 7.38
N ILE A 939 28.24 -10.14 8.59
CA ILE A 939 28.22 -8.86 9.31
C ILE A 939 29.67 -8.41 9.62
N ALA A 940 30.54 -9.32 10.02
CA ALA A 940 31.96 -9.04 10.27
C ALA A 940 32.64 -8.51 8.99
N THR A 941 32.37 -9.15 7.86
CA THR A 941 32.87 -8.69 6.54
C THR A 941 32.37 -7.28 6.20
N VAL A 942 31.05 -7.03 6.29
CA VAL A 942 30.45 -5.71 5.97
C VAL A 942 31.00 -4.61 6.88
N LEU A 943 31.15 -4.89 8.17
CA LEU A 943 31.65 -3.94 9.17
C LEU A 943 33.18 -3.84 9.25
N ARG A 944 33.91 -4.68 8.50
CA ARG A 944 35.38 -4.81 8.57
C ARG A 944 35.87 -5.11 10.01
N LEU A 945 35.20 -6.05 10.68
CA LEU A 945 35.49 -6.48 12.05
C LEU A 945 35.83 -7.98 12.11
N SER A 946 36.33 -8.44 13.25
CA SER A 946 36.38 -9.88 13.53
C SER A 946 35.00 -10.43 13.90
N GLU A 947 34.79 -11.73 13.67
CA GLU A 947 33.56 -12.42 14.03
C GLU A 947 33.26 -12.36 15.53
N ASP A 948 34.28 -12.44 16.37
CA ASP A 948 34.20 -12.29 17.83
C ASP A 948 33.77 -10.86 18.25
N ALA A 949 34.27 -9.84 17.55
CA ALA A 949 33.86 -8.46 17.80
C ALA A 949 32.38 -8.24 17.49
N VAL A 950 31.84 -8.89 16.44
CA VAL A 950 30.42 -8.88 16.12
C VAL A 950 29.62 -9.61 17.19
N ALA A 951 30.04 -10.82 17.61
CA ALA A 951 29.37 -11.60 18.64
C ALA A 951 29.27 -10.79 19.97
N ASN A 952 30.35 -10.13 20.37
CA ASN A 952 30.38 -9.26 21.55
C ASN A 952 29.45 -8.04 21.45
N ARG A 953 29.31 -7.47 20.26
CA ARG A 953 28.36 -6.33 20.00
C ARG A 953 26.93 -6.79 20.05
N LEU A 954 26.61 -7.98 19.50
CA LEU A 954 25.29 -8.60 19.56
C LEU A 954 24.88 -8.88 21.01
N SER A 955 25.76 -9.47 21.80
CA SER A 955 25.51 -9.72 23.24
C SER A 955 25.17 -8.43 24.00
N ARG A 956 25.90 -7.33 23.72
CA ARG A 956 25.61 -6.02 24.31
C ARG A 956 24.28 -5.42 23.80
N LEU A 957 23.96 -5.57 22.53
CA LEU A 957 22.67 -5.15 21.97
C LEU A 957 21.52 -5.86 22.68
N PHE A 958 21.58 -7.19 22.80
CA PHE A 958 20.55 -7.99 23.48
C PHE A 958 20.41 -7.61 24.96
N ALA A 959 21.53 -7.47 25.68
CA ALA A 959 21.52 -7.10 27.09
C ALA A 959 20.87 -5.71 27.33
N ARG A 960 21.08 -4.76 26.42
CA ARG A 960 20.55 -3.39 26.56
C ARG A 960 19.09 -3.27 26.12
N THR A 961 18.69 -3.98 25.07
CA THR A 961 17.32 -3.91 24.53
C THR A 961 16.35 -4.85 25.23
N GLY A 962 16.85 -5.82 26.02
CA GLY A 962 16.05 -6.88 26.62
C GLY A 962 15.59 -7.96 25.63
N LEU A 963 15.96 -7.86 24.36
CA LEU A 963 15.63 -8.85 23.33
C LEU A 963 16.53 -10.08 23.50
N ARG A 964 15.98 -11.27 23.24
CA ARG A 964 16.66 -12.56 23.52
C ARG A 964 17.13 -13.28 22.25
N SER A 965 16.64 -12.86 21.10
CA SER A 965 16.92 -13.54 19.83
C SER A 965 17.02 -12.60 18.65
N ARG A 966 17.67 -13.06 17.57
CA ARG A 966 17.70 -12.33 16.29
C ARG A 966 16.30 -12.11 15.72
N THR A 967 15.40 -13.08 15.91
CA THR A 967 14.01 -13.01 15.45
C THR A 967 13.25 -11.89 16.17
N GLU A 968 13.50 -11.68 17.46
CA GLU A 968 12.89 -10.58 18.20
C GLU A 968 13.41 -9.21 17.73
N VAL A 969 14.70 -9.09 17.37
CA VAL A 969 15.26 -7.87 16.76
C VAL A 969 14.60 -7.59 15.42
N VAL A 970 14.44 -8.60 14.57
CA VAL A 970 13.75 -8.46 13.28
C VAL A 970 12.30 -8.00 13.49
N SER A 971 11.59 -8.62 14.43
CA SER A 971 10.21 -8.25 14.77
C SER A 971 10.10 -6.81 15.26
N ALA A 972 10.97 -6.38 16.17
CA ALA A 972 11.01 -5.02 16.70
C ALA A 972 11.28 -3.99 15.59
N MET A 973 12.23 -4.28 14.71
CA MET A 973 12.56 -3.41 13.56
C MET A 973 11.41 -3.29 12.57
N LEU A 974 10.69 -4.38 12.28
CA LEU A 974 9.57 -4.40 11.34
C LEU A 974 8.29 -3.75 11.91
N THR A 975 8.10 -3.80 13.23
CA THR A 975 6.94 -3.19 13.90
C THR A 975 7.17 -1.73 14.32
N GLY A 976 8.36 -1.16 14.03
CA GLY A 976 8.69 0.23 14.37
C GLY A 976 8.87 0.47 15.88
N ASN A 977 9.00 -0.59 16.66
CA ASN A 977 9.32 -0.46 18.08
C ASN A 977 10.75 0.07 18.24
N PRO A 978 10.97 1.19 18.95
CA PRO A 978 12.31 1.70 19.15
C PRO A 978 13.15 0.66 19.89
N LEU A 979 14.37 0.40 19.39
CA LEU A 979 15.37 -0.46 20.03
C LEU A 979 15.90 0.14 21.34
N THR A 980 15.49 1.37 21.66
CA THR A 980 15.84 2.06 22.90
C THR A 980 14.68 1.99 23.87
N THR A 981 14.87 1.33 25.02
CA THR A 981 14.03 1.58 26.20
C THR A 981 14.08 3.08 26.52
N PRO A 982 12.94 3.76 26.74
CA PRO A 982 12.98 5.10 27.29
C PRO A 982 13.75 5.03 28.62
N ASP A 983 14.72 5.95 28.79
CA ASP A 983 15.45 6.10 30.04
C ASP A 983 14.44 6.12 31.20
N ARG A 984 14.57 5.13 32.13
CA ARG A 984 13.93 5.17 33.42
C ARG A 984 14.59 6.23 34.32
#